data_1bcf2bef837ef8bbfec26ed1ad75529d
#
_entry.id   1bcf2bef837ef8bbfec26ed1ad75529d
#
_cell.length_a   1.000
_cell.length_b   1.000
_cell.length_c   1.000
_cell.angle_alpha   90.00
_cell.angle_beta   90.00
_cell.angle_gamma   90.00
#
_symmetry.space_group_name_H-M   'P 1'
#
loop_
_entity.id
_entity.type
_entity.pdbx_description
1 polymer ?
#
loop_
_entity_poly.entity_id
_entity_poly.type
_entity_poly.pdbx_seq_one_letter_code
_entity_poly.pdbx_strand_id
1 'polypeptide(L)'
;MNAKMQLRAATSVMALLLGAAPAFGQTAPVDPAAQTPPTDAPDTAQGTPADAADPVGEEAVGEDIVVTGFRASLASSQNLKRNAPQIVDAVVAEDIGKLPDIAVSDTAARIPGVQVVRLGGEAAQVLIRGLPEAFFGTLYNGREIFTAERREVALQDFPSAGIAALEVFKASTANLVEPGIAGLTNVRSRRPFDFTGFELSGTVYGLHTVQAGKVTPNGNMLISNRWDTGIGEIGLLVNGSYTELEFLDSEPSNTDFIADPVINGQRVRFPDIQRLFYRSGNRSRPSGNVALQWRPSPDLEFYAEGLYQGFRNRVADRLIEATLFGNENTTYSNLTFRDGTNLLESGTVTNSPGALFSFQGGTFNKTDTYQFAVGGIYDAGPLRITADLARTKSTFTGSTESVDRTLAGGQTVNFDLTKPQFSIPSFNAADPSNYFFDGLYEEAQEAKGDDYQARLDAEYKLESGFIRSLQIGARYTTRDARREFGNRFAGFRGRGVLQSELPLDIRSVRSGFKGTDVQGFRTFLAPTYDSIRSNRVDLRRFVRARGAADFTDEAVAPNPFETFDASIETITGYGQIGYAIGDVLDGTVGIRVVRSDISIAGTSFITPLDNSPTLATPVSLDDKFTDYLPNASIRWRITPELQLRLSATQTRTLPSFAQLNPSRNLGRPGTQQPNGNPFLNARVGRGGNPDLQRAESNSYDASLEYFFSPTGFMSVAVFRRDVDNFIQTLTNRFNDPALGPIVIENRPINTQNARIDGVEAQLSTFFDFDFLPDFARSFGVQINYTYLDAKTDFPIQLENGSETAIRDRIQEVSKHTYNIVGLFERGPVSGRLTYNKRSSYLDRRDVRFDEEGLLYREIAKPAGRLDLSTNLRVNDHATVFFDATNLTGEPFKVNFSSARGGAPRAEYIRFLRFDEQTFSLGLRFRL
;
A
#
# COMPACT_ATOMS: atom_id res chain seq x y z
N MET A 1 15.54 36.19 22.05
CA MET A 1 14.29 35.47 22.41
C MET A 1 13.44 35.06 21.22
N ASN A 2 13.34 35.85 20.15
CA ASN A 2 12.41 35.56 19.03
C ASN A 2 12.89 34.49 18.00
N ALA A 3 14.18 34.26 17.83
CA ALA A 3 14.68 33.32 16.84
C ALA A 3 14.56 31.82 17.23
N LYS A 4 14.61 31.53 18.53
CA LYS A 4 14.50 30.14 19.05
C LYS A 4 13.06 29.59 19.02
N MET A 5 12.07 30.48 19.16
CA MET A 5 10.66 30.10 19.09
C MET A 5 10.21 29.91 17.64
N GLN A 6 10.79 30.66 16.71
CA GLN A 6 10.54 30.51 15.28
C GLN A 6 11.10 29.21 14.71
N LEU A 7 12.25 28.74 15.19
CA LEU A 7 12.85 27.47 14.74
C LEU A 7 12.06 26.24 15.23
N ARG A 8 11.54 26.29 16.47
CA ARG A 8 10.66 25.22 16.99
C ARG A 8 9.30 25.17 16.32
N ALA A 9 8.74 26.34 15.98
CA ALA A 9 7.48 26.38 15.24
C ALA A 9 7.65 25.91 13.78
N ALA A 10 8.76 26.30 13.12
CA ALA A 10 9.08 25.80 11.78
C ALA A 10 9.37 24.29 11.78
N THR A 11 10.07 23.78 12.79
CA THR A 11 10.30 22.34 12.93
C THR A 11 9.02 21.57 13.24
N SER A 12 8.11 22.16 14.01
CA SER A 12 6.78 21.55 14.28
C SER A 12 5.88 21.56 13.04
N VAL A 13 5.92 22.62 12.24
CA VAL A 13 5.19 22.72 10.98
C VAL A 13 5.78 21.76 9.93
N MET A 14 7.08 21.65 9.84
CA MET A 14 7.74 20.70 8.95
C MET A 14 7.55 19.25 9.46
N ALA A 15 7.56 19.03 10.77
CA ALA A 15 7.18 17.74 11.37
C ALA A 15 5.67 17.44 11.20
N LEU A 16 4.82 18.46 11.08
CA LEU A 16 3.37 18.30 10.85
C LEU A 16 3.05 17.85 9.43
N LEU A 17 3.74 18.39 8.46
CA LEU A 17 3.64 17.93 7.06
C LEU A 17 4.35 16.57 6.88
N LEU A 18 5.37 16.31 7.71
CA LEU A 18 6.20 15.11 7.68
C LEU A 18 5.73 13.99 8.64
N GLY A 19 4.93 14.32 9.65
CA GLY A 19 4.47 13.36 10.66
C GLY A 19 2.96 13.12 10.70
N ALA A 20 2.18 13.81 9.85
CA ALA A 20 0.72 13.66 9.77
C ALA A 20 0.26 12.69 8.66
N ALA A 21 1.16 12.21 7.82
CA ALA A 21 0.83 11.06 7.00
C ALA A 21 1.01 9.81 7.87
N PRO A 22 -0.06 9.10 8.21
CA PRO A 22 0.10 7.72 8.60
C PRO A 22 0.88 7.06 7.46
N ALA A 23 1.77 6.13 7.81
CA ALA A 23 2.52 5.33 6.84
C ALA A 23 1.56 4.44 6.05
N PHE A 24 0.82 5.02 5.14
CA PHE A 24 -0.07 4.30 4.25
C PHE A 24 0.48 4.39 2.86
N GLY A 25 0.61 3.23 2.23
CA GLY A 25 1.03 3.09 0.85
C GLY A 25 0.18 3.94 -0.05
N GLN A 26 0.54 5.19 -0.14
CA GLN A 26 0.01 6.06 -1.15
C GLN A 26 1.00 6.12 -2.27
N THR A 27 0.49 6.23 -3.45
CA THR A 27 1.15 6.80 -4.60
C THR A 27 1.49 8.29 -4.39
N ALA A 28 1.34 8.80 -3.18
CA ALA A 28 1.81 10.12 -2.79
C ALA A 28 3.30 10.05 -2.44
N PRO A 29 4.04 11.12 -2.69
CA PRO A 29 5.44 11.19 -2.32
C PRO A 29 5.60 10.87 -0.85
N VAL A 30 6.42 9.88 -0.62
CA VAL A 30 6.81 9.43 0.68
C VAL A 30 7.71 10.49 1.28
N ASP A 31 7.29 11.02 2.40
CA ASP A 31 8.18 11.76 3.26
C ASP A 31 9.30 10.84 3.76
N PRO A 32 10.58 11.13 3.45
CA PRO A 32 11.68 10.27 3.85
C PRO A 32 11.84 10.11 5.37
N ALA A 33 11.13 10.88 6.18
CA ALA A 33 11.28 10.86 7.64
C ALA A 33 10.30 9.97 8.40
N ALA A 34 9.29 9.39 7.75
CA ALA A 34 8.20 8.72 8.48
C ALA A 34 7.74 7.39 7.89
N GLN A 35 8.50 6.79 6.96
CA GLN A 35 7.93 5.65 6.24
C GLN A 35 8.82 4.42 6.29
N THR A 36 8.15 3.33 6.48
CA THR A 36 8.64 2.01 6.09
C THR A 36 9.16 2.07 4.67
N PRO A 37 10.28 1.46 4.41
CA PRO A 37 10.91 1.52 3.12
C PRO A 37 9.94 1.00 2.08
N PRO A 38 9.76 1.72 0.99
CA PRO A 38 9.34 1.06 -0.21
C PRO A 38 10.42 0.07 -0.55
N THR A 39 10.07 -1.06 -0.95
CA THR A 39 10.98 -2.07 -1.36
C THR A 39 10.62 -2.47 -2.74
N ASP A 40 11.54 -2.98 -3.42
CA ASP A 40 11.46 -3.33 -4.79
C ASP A 40 11.44 -4.83 -4.91
N ALA A 41 10.60 -5.30 -5.76
CA ALA A 41 10.69 -6.66 -6.22
C ALA A 41 11.42 -6.70 -7.55
N PRO A 42 12.32 -7.59 -7.74
CA PRO A 42 12.88 -7.80 -9.05
C PRO A 42 11.96 -8.65 -9.90
N ASP A 43 12.12 -8.45 -11.10
CA ASP A 43 12.03 -9.18 -12.32
C ASP A 43 11.62 -10.64 -12.19
N THR A 44 10.64 -10.95 -12.69
CA THR A 44 9.76 -11.42 -13.67
C THR A 44 9.71 -12.85 -13.96
N ALA A 45 8.91 -13.21 -14.67
CA ALA A 45 8.38 -14.06 -15.63
C ALA A 45 7.54 -15.10 -15.22
N GLN A 46 7.08 -15.58 -15.89
CA GLN A 46 6.02 -16.37 -16.32
C GLN A 46 6.10 -17.76 -15.76
N GLY A 47 5.14 -18.02 -14.99
CA GLY A 47 4.38 -19.17 -15.40
C GLY A 47 3.74 -18.77 -16.72
N THR A 48 3.73 -19.57 -17.71
CA THR A 48 2.61 -19.62 -18.60
C THR A 48 1.42 -19.27 -17.76
N PRO A 49 0.56 -18.27 -18.09
CA PRO A 49 -0.72 -18.19 -17.44
C PRO A 49 -1.11 -19.64 -17.21
N ALA A 50 -1.35 -20.04 -15.95
CA ALA A 50 -1.73 -21.43 -15.70
C ALA A 50 -2.74 -21.65 -16.78
N ASP A 51 -2.31 -22.31 -17.82
CA ASP A 51 -3.05 -22.37 -19.05
C ASP A 51 -4.42 -22.73 -18.61
N ALA A 52 -5.36 -21.97 -18.99
CA ALA A 52 -6.72 -22.35 -18.78
C ALA A 52 -6.69 -23.85 -18.96
N ALA A 53 -6.69 -24.54 -17.83
CA ALA A 53 -6.18 -25.89 -17.65
C ALA A 53 -6.01 -26.58 -18.99
N ASP A 54 -4.81 -27.01 -19.34
CA ASP A 54 -4.66 -27.92 -20.48
C ASP A 54 -5.87 -28.82 -20.42
N PRO A 55 -6.75 -28.87 -21.39
CA PRO A 55 -7.85 -29.79 -21.36
C PRO A 55 -7.22 -31.15 -21.14
N VAL A 56 -7.29 -31.63 -19.92
CA VAL A 56 -7.01 -33.01 -19.62
C VAL A 56 -7.98 -33.76 -20.49
N GLY A 57 -7.43 -34.46 -21.50
CA GLY A 57 -8.06 -35.31 -22.47
C GLY A 57 -9.52 -34.98 -22.79
N GLU A 58 -9.80 -34.64 -24.02
CA GLU A 58 -11.13 -34.58 -24.58
C GLU A 58 -11.99 -35.78 -24.17
N GLU A 59 -12.62 -35.69 -23.02
CA GLU A 59 -13.89 -36.35 -22.76
C GLU A 59 -14.86 -35.24 -22.38
N ALA A 60 -15.67 -34.89 -23.37
CA ALA A 60 -16.98 -34.24 -23.31
C ALA A 60 -17.21 -33.36 -22.07
N VAL A 61 -16.65 -32.15 -22.07
CA VAL A 61 -17.31 -31.03 -21.38
C VAL A 61 -18.12 -30.31 -22.46
N GLY A 62 -19.39 -30.66 -22.48
CA GLY A 62 -20.34 -29.97 -23.31
C GLY A 62 -20.44 -28.50 -22.90
N GLU A 63 -20.55 -27.67 -23.94
CA GLU A 63 -21.13 -26.33 -23.97
C GLU A 63 -20.69 -25.31 -22.91
N ASP A 64 -20.00 -24.28 -23.38
CA ASP A 64 -19.91 -22.91 -22.84
C ASP A 64 -19.94 -22.75 -21.31
N ILE A 65 -18.79 -22.93 -20.65
CA ILE A 65 -18.64 -22.47 -19.27
C ILE A 65 -18.20 -20.99 -19.28
N VAL A 66 -19.12 -20.11 -19.60
CA VAL A 66 -19.05 -18.75 -19.11
C VAL A 66 -19.33 -18.82 -17.61
N VAL A 67 -18.30 -18.61 -16.80
CA VAL A 67 -18.42 -18.64 -15.34
C VAL A 67 -19.34 -17.51 -14.90
N THR A 68 -20.55 -17.87 -14.46
CA THR A 68 -21.51 -16.92 -13.90
C THR A 68 -21.94 -17.42 -12.52
N GLY A 69 -21.88 -16.51 -11.53
CA GLY A 69 -22.26 -16.78 -10.16
C GLY A 69 -21.14 -17.28 -9.26
N PHE A 70 -21.44 -17.38 -7.97
CA PHE A 70 -20.47 -17.75 -6.92
C PHE A 70 -19.96 -19.18 -7.04
N ARG A 71 -20.83 -20.13 -7.40
CA ARG A 71 -20.45 -21.56 -7.53
C ARG A 71 -19.38 -21.75 -8.60
N ALA A 72 -19.59 -21.12 -9.75
CA ALA A 72 -18.69 -21.27 -10.88
C ALA A 72 -17.34 -20.55 -10.63
N SER A 73 -17.34 -19.37 -10.01
CA SER A 73 -16.13 -18.68 -9.57
C SER A 73 -15.31 -19.50 -8.57
N LEU A 74 -15.99 -20.14 -7.59
CA LEU A 74 -15.35 -21.02 -6.62
C LEU A 74 -14.74 -22.27 -7.28
N ALA A 75 -15.49 -22.93 -8.15
CA ALA A 75 -15.00 -24.11 -8.86
C ALA A 75 -13.77 -23.78 -9.72
N SER A 76 -13.78 -22.64 -10.42
CA SER A 76 -12.64 -22.18 -11.21
C SER A 76 -11.41 -21.88 -10.35
N SER A 77 -11.60 -21.17 -9.22
CA SER A 77 -10.51 -20.88 -8.27
C SER A 77 -9.92 -22.15 -7.67
N GLN A 78 -10.76 -23.17 -7.35
CA GLN A 78 -10.33 -24.46 -6.84
C GLN A 78 -9.58 -25.26 -7.89
N ASN A 79 -10.05 -25.27 -9.14
CA ASN A 79 -9.39 -25.97 -10.25
C ASN A 79 -8.00 -25.38 -10.53
N LEU A 80 -7.86 -24.04 -10.53
CA LEU A 80 -6.57 -23.39 -10.63
C LEU A 80 -5.62 -23.87 -9.50
N LYS A 81 -6.08 -23.86 -8.26
CA LYS A 81 -5.29 -24.31 -7.12
C LYS A 81 -4.95 -25.79 -7.21
N ARG A 82 -5.92 -26.66 -7.56
CA ARG A 82 -5.74 -28.12 -7.63
C ARG A 82 -4.70 -28.51 -8.68
N ASN A 83 -4.71 -27.84 -9.82
CA ASN A 83 -3.87 -28.23 -10.98
C ASN A 83 -2.49 -27.56 -10.98
N ALA A 84 -2.32 -26.41 -10.34
CA ALA A 84 -1.04 -25.72 -10.30
C ALA A 84 0.09 -26.60 -9.73
N PRO A 85 1.30 -26.57 -10.27
CA PRO A 85 2.45 -27.28 -9.71
C PRO A 85 2.96 -26.66 -8.40
N GLN A 86 2.72 -25.36 -8.17
CA GLN A 86 3.13 -24.59 -6.98
C GLN A 86 1.94 -24.25 -6.09
N ILE A 87 2.24 -23.71 -4.90
CA ILE A 87 1.19 -23.24 -3.98
C ILE A 87 0.69 -21.86 -4.48
N VAL A 88 -0.53 -21.83 -4.98
CA VAL A 88 -1.22 -20.66 -5.49
C VAL A 88 -2.62 -20.57 -4.94
N ASP A 89 -3.09 -19.37 -4.70
CA ASP A 89 -4.50 -19.06 -4.45
C ASP A 89 -4.97 -18.04 -5.48
N ALA A 90 -6.22 -18.16 -5.94
CA ALA A 90 -6.77 -17.24 -6.92
C ALA A 90 -8.19 -16.81 -6.55
N VAL A 91 -8.54 -15.59 -6.96
CA VAL A 91 -9.93 -15.12 -7.02
C VAL A 91 -10.26 -14.91 -8.50
N VAL A 92 -11.18 -15.71 -9.01
CA VAL A 92 -11.69 -15.62 -10.39
C VAL A 92 -12.94 -14.73 -10.39
N ALA A 93 -13.12 -13.96 -11.43
CA ALA A 93 -14.28 -13.07 -11.57
C ALA A 93 -15.60 -13.86 -11.52
N GLU A 94 -16.56 -13.36 -10.73
CA GLU A 94 -17.89 -13.96 -10.54
C GLU A 94 -18.78 -13.81 -11.78
N ASP A 95 -18.44 -12.85 -12.64
CA ASP A 95 -19.13 -12.55 -13.88
C ASP A 95 -18.14 -11.90 -14.87
N ILE A 96 -18.52 -11.79 -16.14
CA ILE A 96 -17.66 -11.19 -17.16
C ILE A 96 -17.40 -9.72 -16.79
N GLY A 97 -16.11 -9.41 -16.70
CA GLY A 97 -15.65 -8.04 -16.48
C GLY A 97 -15.75 -7.51 -15.05
N LYS A 98 -16.06 -8.33 -14.03
CA LYS A 98 -16.10 -7.86 -12.65
C LYS A 98 -15.54 -8.87 -11.64
N LEU A 99 -14.45 -8.52 -10.97
CA LEU A 99 -14.15 -9.00 -9.63
C LEU A 99 -15.12 -8.36 -8.61
N PRO A 100 -15.32 -8.98 -7.46
CA PRO A 100 -16.39 -8.59 -6.53
C PRO A 100 -16.22 -7.24 -5.80
N ASP A 101 -15.18 -6.47 -6.09
CA ASP A 101 -14.79 -5.28 -5.33
C ASP A 101 -14.53 -4.07 -6.25
N ILE A 102 -14.25 -2.88 -5.68
CA ILE A 102 -13.96 -1.65 -6.44
C ILE A 102 -12.55 -1.69 -7.01
N ALA A 103 -11.57 -2.13 -6.21
CA ALA A 103 -10.16 -2.24 -6.57
C ALA A 103 -9.64 -3.68 -6.40
N VAL A 104 -8.60 -4.04 -7.15
CA VAL A 104 -7.95 -5.36 -7.05
C VAL A 104 -7.38 -5.60 -5.66
N SER A 105 -6.90 -4.57 -4.97
CA SER A 105 -6.43 -4.65 -3.59
C SER A 105 -7.51 -5.10 -2.59
N ASP A 106 -8.78 -4.70 -2.78
CA ASP A 106 -9.89 -5.17 -1.96
C ASP A 106 -10.19 -6.65 -2.22
N THR A 107 -10.10 -7.08 -3.50
CA THR A 107 -10.25 -8.49 -3.87
C THR A 107 -9.17 -9.37 -3.25
N ALA A 108 -7.92 -8.89 -3.20
CA ALA A 108 -6.80 -9.60 -2.59
C ALA A 108 -7.04 -9.95 -1.12
N ALA A 109 -7.79 -9.13 -0.37
CA ALA A 109 -8.13 -9.36 1.04
C ALA A 109 -8.91 -10.67 1.30
N ARG A 110 -9.44 -11.32 0.28
CA ARG A 110 -10.19 -12.59 0.37
C ARG A 110 -9.30 -13.82 0.30
N ILE A 111 -8.06 -13.64 -0.12
CA ILE A 111 -7.09 -14.73 -0.27
C ILE A 111 -6.50 -15.07 1.10
N PRO A 112 -6.40 -16.36 1.50
CA PRO A 112 -5.71 -16.76 2.72
C PRO A 112 -4.29 -16.19 2.76
N GLY A 113 -3.82 -15.78 3.94
CA GLY A 113 -2.47 -15.22 4.09
C GLY A 113 -2.32 -13.79 3.57
N VAL A 114 -3.35 -13.20 2.97
CA VAL A 114 -3.34 -11.82 2.53
C VAL A 114 -4.03 -10.93 3.55
N GLN A 115 -3.37 -9.83 3.89
CA GLN A 115 -3.87 -8.77 4.77
C GLN A 115 -3.90 -7.45 3.99
N VAL A 116 -4.70 -6.49 4.41
CA VAL A 116 -4.76 -5.17 3.79
C VAL A 116 -4.73 -4.06 4.83
N VAL A 117 -4.11 -2.96 4.48
CA VAL A 117 -4.22 -1.69 5.19
C VAL A 117 -5.21 -0.82 4.43
N ARG A 118 -6.14 -0.18 5.14
CA ARG A 118 -7.22 0.61 4.53
C ARG A 118 -7.03 2.10 4.77
N LEU A 119 -7.40 2.90 3.78
CA LEU A 119 -7.42 4.36 3.86
C LEU A 119 -8.49 4.91 2.92
N GLY A 120 -9.30 5.85 3.40
CA GLY A 120 -10.36 6.45 2.58
C GLY A 120 -11.41 5.44 2.10
N GLY A 121 -11.75 4.45 2.95
CA GLY A 121 -12.80 3.46 2.67
C GLY A 121 -12.37 2.24 1.83
N GLU A 122 -11.18 2.21 1.23
CA GLU A 122 -10.70 1.10 0.38
C GLU A 122 -9.35 0.54 0.86
N ALA A 123 -8.97 -0.64 0.38
CA ALA A 123 -7.65 -1.23 0.63
C ALA A 123 -6.58 -0.43 -0.13
N ALA A 124 -5.70 0.23 0.62
CA ALA A 124 -4.63 1.07 0.08
C ALA A 124 -3.32 0.30 -0.10
N GLN A 125 -3.09 -0.74 0.68
CA GLN A 125 -1.89 -1.56 0.63
C GLN A 125 -2.24 -3.04 0.86
N VAL A 126 -1.53 -3.91 0.18
CA VAL A 126 -1.68 -5.37 0.28
C VAL A 126 -0.43 -5.96 0.93
N LEU A 127 -0.62 -6.91 1.84
CA LEU A 127 0.45 -7.66 2.48
C LEU A 127 0.24 -9.16 2.22
N ILE A 128 1.23 -9.84 1.67
CA ILE A 128 1.22 -11.29 1.52
C ILE A 128 2.03 -11.91 2.65
N ARG A 129 1.39 -12.77 3.47
CA ARG A 129 2.01 -13.38 4.65
C ARG A 129 2.70 -12.36 5.56
N GLY A 130 2.08 -11.18 5.66
CA GLY A 130 2.53 -10.07 6.51
C GLY A 130 3.61 -9.18 5.91
N LEU A 131 4.03 -9.41 4.67
CA LEU A 131 4.99 -8.56 3.97
C LEU A 131 4.29 -7.68 2.93
N PRO A 132 4.56 -6.37 2.88
CA PRO A 132 3.92 -5.42 1.96
C PRO A 132 4.37 -5.61 0.50
N GLU A 133 3.72 -4.88 -0.40
CA GLU A 133 3.90 -4.90 -1.86
C GLU A 133 5.36 -4.82 -2.30
N ALA A 134 6.12 -4.19 -1.53
CA ALA A 134 7.54 -4.05 -1.64
C ALA A 134 8.34 -5.37 -1.56
N PHE A 135 7.79 -6.42 -1.06
CA PHE A 135 8.44 -7.73 -0.92
C PHE A 135 7.86 -8.81 -1.84
N PHE A 136 6.92 -8.46 -2.71
CA PHE A 136 6.41 -9.36 -3.74
C PHE A 136 6.38 -8.71 -5.12
N GLY A 137 6.46 -9.52 -6.17
CA GLY A 137 6.32 -9.08 -7.55
C GLY A 137 4.84 -8.93 -7.95
N THR A 138 4.58 -8.06 -8.92
CA THR A 138 3.26 -7.95 -9.54
C THR A 138 3.38 -8.06 -11.06
N LEU A 139 2.54 -8.93 -11.64
CA LEU A 139 2.46 -9.15 -13.07
C LEU A 139 1.09 -8.71 -13.59
N TYR A 140 1.07 -8.30 -14.84
CA TYR A 140 -0.14 -8.18 -15.65
C TYR A 140 -0.04 -9.10 -16.86
N ASN A 141 -0.94 -10.08 -16.94
CA ASN A 141 -0.90 -11.15 -17.95
C ASN A 141 0.49 -11.83 -18.05
N GLY A 142 1.12 -12.08 -16.89
CA GLY A 142 2.44 -12.73 -16.82
C GLY A 142 3.63 -11.82 -17.11
N ARG A 143 3.48 -10.52 -17.30
CA ARG A 143 4.55 -9.54 -17.54
C ARG A 143 4.68 -8.61 -16.36
N GLU A 144 5.90 -8.25 -16.04
CA GLU A 144 6.15 -7.28 -14.97
C GLU A 144 5.47 -5.95 -15.26
N ILE A 145 4.89 -5.38 -14.22
CA ILE A 145 4.32 -4.04 -14.23
C ILE A 145 4.72 -3.31 -12.95
N PHE A 146 4.85 -2.00 -13.00
CA PHE A 146 5.35 -1.18 -11.89
C PHE A 146 4.68 0.20 -11.90
N THR A 147 4.82 0.94 -10.80
CA THR A 147 4.30 2.30 -10.66
C THR A 147 5.44 3.31 -10.62
N ALA A 148 5.50 4.18 -11.62
CA ALA A 148 6.49 5.26 -11.78
C ALA A 148 7.95 4.75 -11.65
N GLU A 149 8.75 5.33 -10.77
CA GLU A 149 10.16 4.93 -10.52
C GLU A 149 10.28 3.68 -9.66
N ARG A 150 9.17 3.22 -9.08
CA ARG A 150 9.15 2.06 -8.18
C ARG A 150 9.27 0.77 -8.97
N ARG A 151 9.56 -0.31 -8.27
CA ARG A 151 9.49 -1.66 -8.84
C ARG A 151 8.19 -2.37 -8.46
N GLU A 152 7.57 -1.97 -7.35
CA GLU A 152 6.27 -2.46 -6.94
C GLU A 152 5.12 -1.73 -7.66
N VAL A 153 3.98 -2.36 -7.69
CA VAL A 153 2.72 -1.81 -8.15
C VAL A 153 1.83 -1.53 -6.96
N ALA A 154 1.22 -0.35 -6.95
CA ALA A 154 0.10 -0.10 -6.07
C ALA A 154 -1.16 -0.81 -6.60
N LEU A 155 -1.50 -1.99 -6.04
CA LEU A 155 -2.67 -2.76 -6.47
C LEU A 155 -4.00 -2.00 -6.32
N GLN A 156 -4.04 -0.98 -5.46
CA GLN A 156 -5.17 -0.07 -5.36
C GLN A 156 -5.42 0.74 -6.64
N ASP A 157 -4.41 0.93 -7.48
CA ASP A 157 -4.54 1.68 -8.73
C ASP A 157 -5.32 0.91 -9.79
N PHE A 158 -5.36 -0.44 -9.69
CA PHE A 158 -6.09 -1.29 -10.61
C PHE A 158 -7.58 -1.36 -10.25
N PRO A 159 -8.49 -0.93 -11.16
CA PRO A 159 -9.90 -1.21 -10.98
C PRO A 159 -10.14 -2.72 -11.11
N SER A 160 -11.08 -3.24 -10.36
CA SER A 160 -11.48 -4.65 -10.46
C SER A 160 -12.22 -4.96 -11.76
N ALA A 161 -12.75 -3.95 -12.42
CA ALA A 161 -13.49 -4.07 -13.67
C ALA A 161 -12.56 -4.45 -14.84
N GLY A 162 -12.97 -5.43 -15.63
CA GLY A 162 -12.18 -5.95 -16.78
C GLY A 162 -11.10 -6.97 -16.41
N ILE A 163 -10.94 -7.30 -15.13
CA ILE A 163 -10.03 -8.32 -14.65
C ILE A 163 -10.73 -9.69 -14.62
N ALA A 164 -10.07 -10.71 -15.15
CA ALA A 164 -10.55 -12.09 -15.17
C ALA A 164 -10.21 -12.83 -13.87
N ALA A 165 -9.00 -12.63 -13.35
CA ALA A 165 -8.54 -13.27 -12.13
C ALA A 165 -7.41 -12.46 -11.47
N LEU A 166 -7.30 -12.65 -10.14
CA LEU A 166 -6.13 -12.29 -9.37
C LEU A 166 -5.55 -13.59 -8.81
N GLU A 167 -4.31 -13.90 -9.19
CA GLU A 167 -3.56 -15.06 -8.73
C GLU A 167 -2.47 -14.61 -7.74
N VAL A 168 -2.29 -15.35 -6.65
CA VAL A 168 -1.25 -15.09 -5.65
C VAL A 168 -0.43 -16.36 -5.47
N PHE A 169 0.79 -16.34 -5.99
CA PHE A 169 1.77 -17.41 -5.89
C PHE A 169 2.56 -17.24 -4.59
N LYS A 170 2.47 -18.22 -3.70
CA LYS A 170 3.09 -18.20 -2.38
C LYS A 170 4.39 -19.00 -2.32
N ALA A 171 4.60 -19.87 -3.31
CA ALA A 171 5.83 -20.62 -3.54
C ALA A 171 6.28 -20.43 -4.98
N SER A 172 7.59 -20.48 -5.22
CA SER A 172 8.19 -20.25 -6.53
C SER A 172 8.53 -21.56 -7.22
N THR A 173 8.52 -21.51 -8.56
CA THR A 173 9.13 -22.49 -9.47
C THR A 173 10.13 -21.77 -10.39
N ALA A 174 11.08 -22.46 -11.02
CA ALA A 174 12.13 -21.79 -11.79
C ALA A 174 11.62 -21.05 -13.04
N ASN A 175 10.53 -21.51 -13.62
CA ASN A 175 9.86 -20.86 -14.75
C ASN A 175 9.06 -19.62 -14.33
N LEU A 176 8.65 -19.51 -13.07
CA LEU A 176 8.14 -18.28 -12.52
C LEU A 176 9.29 -17.33 -12.27
N VAL A 177 8.99 -16.07 -12.40
CA VAL A 177 9.88 -15.01 -12.02
C VAL A 177 10.17 -15.00 -10.56
N GLU A 178 11.20 -14.27 -10.18
CA GLU A 178 11.54 -14.08 -8.78
C GLU A 178 10.36 -13.44 -8.08
N PRO A 179 9.67 -14.16 -7.20
CA PRO A 179 8.42 -13.69 -6.63
C PRO A 179 8.62 -12.66 -5.49
N GLY A 180 9.84 -12.19 -5.27
CA GLY A 180 10.20 -11.55 -4.02
C GLY A 180 10.14 -12.51 -2.85
N ILE A 181 10.54 -12.08 -1.65
CA ILE A 181 10.51 -12.93 -0.46
C ILE A 181 9.08 -13.18 0.07
N ALA A 182 8.09 -12.42 -0.39
CA ALA A 182 6.70 -12.56 0.03
C ALA A 182 5.85 -13.41 -0.92
N GLY A 183 6.17 -13.42 -2.20
CA GLY A 183 5.41 -14.11 -3.23
C GLY A 183 5.29 -13.30 -4.52
N LEU A 184 4.33 -13.68 -5.36
CA LEU A 184 4.07 -13.04 -6.64
C LEU A 184 2.56 -12.90 -6.84
N THR A 185 2.12 -11.76 -7.37
CA THR A 185 0.74 -11.57 -7.81
C THR A 185 0.68 -11.47 -9.33
N ASN A 186 -0.38 -12.02 -9.92
CA ASN A 186 -0.65 -11.90 -11.35
C ASN A 186 -2.08 -11.43 -11.56
N VAL A 187 -2.22 -10.25 -12.15
CA VAL A 187 -3.50 -9.68 -12.54
C VAL A 187 -3.78 -10.10 -13.97
N ARG A 188 -4.82 -10.90 -14.18
CA ARG A 188 -5.18 -11.42 -15.50
C ARG A 188 -6.37 -10.66 -16.08
N SER A 189 -6.25 -10.21 -17.34
CA SER A 189 -7.38 -9.71 -18.12
C SER A 189 -7.97 -10.82 -19.00
N ARG A 190 -9.17 -10.57 -19.52
CA ARG A 190 -9.77 -11.41 -20.56
C ARG A 190 -9.06 -11.23 -21.90
N ARG A 191 -9.07 -12.30 -22.70
CA ARG A 191 -8.59 -12.32 -24.08
C ARG A 191 -9.73 -12.68 -25.05
N PRO A 192 -9.62 -12.37 -26.36
CA PRO A 192 -10.71 -12.67 -27.30
C PRO A 192 -11.08 -14.15 -27.37
N PHE A 193 -10.08 -15.05 -27.32
CA PHE A 193 -10.33 -16.50 -27.43
C PHE A 193 -10.86 -17.13 -26.14
N ASP A 194 -11.02 -16.35 -25.05
CA ASP A 194 -11.81 -16.77 -23.88
C ASP A 194 -13.31 -16.81 -24.16
N PHE A 195 -13.75 -16.30 -25.30
CA PHE A 195 -15.14 -16.24 -25.76
C PHE A 195 -15.32 -17.05 -27.04
N THR A 196 -16.50 -17.62 -27.21
CA THR A 196 -16.83 -18.45 -28.39
C THR A 196 -17.24 -17.62 -29.62
N GLY A 197 -17.56 -16.33 -29.46
CA GLY A 197 -18.00 -15.45 -30.52
C GLY A 197 -18.14 -14.00 -30.06
N PHE A 198 -19.17 -13.33 -30.56
CA PHE A 198 -19.45 -11.95 -30.15
C PHE A 198 -19.88 -11.90 -28.69
N GLU A 199 -19.29 -10.99 -27.95
CA GLU A 199 -19.59 -10.69 -26.56
C GLU A 199 -19.66 -9.17 -26.37
N LEU A 200 -20.75 -8.69 -25.81
CA LEU A 200 -20.89 -7.31 -25.31
C LEU A 200 -21.37 -7.36 -23.88
N SER A 201 -20.54 -6.94 -22.97
CA SER A 201 -20.89 -6.92 -21.54
C SER A 201 -20.44 -5.62 -20.87
N GLY A 202 -21.14 -5.27 -19.80
CA GLY A 202 -20.77 -4.07 -19.03
C GLY A 202 -21.54 -3.91 -17.74
N THR A 203 -21.09 -2.92 -16.97
CA THR A 203 -21.69 -2.57 -15.68
C THR A 203 -21.78 -1.05 -15.58
N VAL A 204 -22.90 -0.54 -15.09
CA VAL A 204 -23.07 0.87 -14.70
C VAL A 204 -23.69 0.94 -13.32
N TYR A 205 -23.14 1.80 -12.45
CA TYR A 205 -23.65 1.94 -11.09
C TYR A 205 -23.36 3.31 -10.48
N GLY A 206 -24.20 3.67 -9.51
CA GLY A 206 -23.95 4.78 -8.61
C GLY A 206 -23.34 4.28 -7.31
N LEU A 207 -22.28 4.92 -6.85
CA LEU A 207 -21.61 4.65 -5.57
C LEU A 207 -21.88 5.81 -4.62
N HIS A 208 -22.65 5.57 -3.56
CA HIS A 208 -22.91 6.54 -2.49
C HIS A 208 -21.94 6.33 -1.33
N THR A 209 -21.28 7.41 -0.88
CA THR A 209 -20.44 7.46 0.31
C THR A 209 -21.16 8.21 1.42
N VAL A 210 -21.27 7.61 2.60
CA VAL A 210 -22.12 8.11 3.70
C VAL A 210 -21.57 9.38 4.31
N GLN A 211 -20.26 9.41 4.55
CA GLN A 211 -19.61 10.51 5.27
C GLN A 211 -19.39 11.71 4.35
N ALA A 212 -18.89 11.47 3.15
CA ALA A 212 -18.77 12.51 2.13
C ALA A 212 -20.15 12.98 1.63
N GLY A 213 -21.18 12.15 1.74
CA GLY A 213 -22.55 12.47 1.29
C GLY A 213 -22.63 12.67 -0.21
N LYS A 214 -21.85 11.89 -1.00
CA LYS A 214 -21.72 12.02 -2.44
C LYS A 214 -22.19 10.75 -3.15
N VAL A 215 -22.60 10.91 -4.40
CA VAL A 215 -22.86 9.79 -5.32
C VAL A 215 -21.96 9.99 -6.53
N THR A 216 -21.16 8.98 -6.85
CA THR A 216 -20.27 8.98 -8.01
C THR A 216 -20.72 7.94 -9.04
N PRO A 217 -20.69 8.28 -10.36
CA PRO A 217 -20.98 7.33 -11.43
C PRO A 217 -19.75 6.43 -11.68
N ASN A 218 -20.02 5.14 -11.89
CA ASN A 218 -19.00 4.13 -12.13
C ASN A 218 -19.48 3.18 -13.24
N GLY A 219 -18.53 2.60 -13.99
CA GLY A 219 -18.90 1.62 -15.00
C GLY A 219 -17.74 1.06 -15.79
N ASN A 220 -18.05 0.00 -16.52
CA ASN A 220 -17.15 -0.61 -17.49
C ASN A 220 -17.94 -1.17 -18.68
N MET A 221 -17.25 -1.34 -19.81
CA MET A 221 -17.77 -1.98 -21.01
C MET A 221 -16.68 -2.80 -21.68
N LEU A 222 -17.03 -4.03 -22.03
CA LEU A 222 -16.19 -4.97 -22.76
C LEU A 222 -16.90 -5.36 -24.04
N ILE A 223 -16.18 -5.31 -25.15
CA ILE A 223 -16.63 -5.80 -26.47
C ILE A 223 -15.57 -6.77 -26.97
N SER A 224 -15.95 -7.96 -27.35
CA SER A 224 -15.09 -8.96 -27.92
C SER A 224 -15.76 -9.64 -29.10
N ASN A 225 -14.97 -10.02 -30.09
CA ASN A 225 -15.45 -10.90 -31.14
C ASN A 225 -14.31 -11.79 -31.67
N ARG A 226 -14.71 -12.89 -32.26
CA ARG A 226 -13.84 -13.92 -32.81
C ARG A 226 -14.37 -14.28 -34.21
N TRP A 227 -13.48 -14.39 -35.19
CA TRP A 227 -13.82 -14.64 -36.58
C TRP A 227 -12.95 -15.74 -37.14
N ASP A 228 -13.58 -16.71 -37.77
CA ASP A 228 -12.90 -17.68 -38.64
C ASP A 228 -12.63 -17.03 -40.00
N THR A 229 -11.39 -16.98 -40.42
CA THR A 229 -10.99 -16.33 -41.69
C THR A 229 -10.16 -17.28 -42.54
N GLY A 230 -9.96 -16.90 -43.83
CA GLY A 230 -9.09 -17.67 -44.73
C GLY A 230 -7.61 -17.72 -44.35
N ILE A 231 -7.17 -16.93 -43.32
CA ILE A 231 -5.81 -16.91 -42.79
C ILE A 231 -5.75 -17.42 -41.34
N GLY A 232 -6.78 -18.13 -40.91
CA GLY A 232 -6.94 -18.63 -39.53
C GLY A 232 -7.92 -17.81 -38.72
N GLU A 233 -7.96 -18.12 -37.44
CA GLU A 233 -8.85 -17.51 -36.49
C GLU A 233 -8.28 -16.19 -35.97
N ILE A 234 -9.10 -15.12 -35.94
CA ILE A 234 -8.71 -13.81 -35.42
C ILE A 234 -9.69 -13.41 -34.33
N GLY A 235 -9.20 -12.90 -33.22
CA GLY A 235 -10.04 -12.35 -32.14
C GLY A 235 -9.59 -10.94 -31.76
N LEU A 236 -10.56 -10.06 -31.47
CA LEU A 236 -10.32 -8.71 -30.95
C LEU A 236 -11.18 -8.47 -29.73
N LEU A 237 -10.57 -7.95 -28.68
CA LEU A 237 -11.22 -7.51 -27.46
C LEU A 237 -10.82 -6.07 -27.15
N VAL A 238 -11.81 -5.26 -26.76
CA VAL A 238 -11.61 -3.91 -26.22
C VAL A 238 -12.41 -3.79 -24.93
N ASN A 239 -11.78 -3.35 -23.86
CA ASN A 239 -12.42 -3.07 -22.60
C ASN A 239 -12.02 -1.68 -22.09
N GLY A 240 -12.99 -0.94 -21.55
CA GLY A 240 -12.78 0.33 -20.89
C GLY A 240 -13.51 0.39 -19.57
N SER A 241 -12.91 1.01 -18.55
CA SER A 241 -13.55 1.20 -17.26
C SER A 241 -13.25 2.56 -16.66
N TYR A 242 -14.18 3.04 -15.86
CA TYR A 242 -14.03 4.22 -15.01
C TYR A 242 -14.61 3.94 -13.65
N THR A 243 -13.80 4.08 -12.61
CA THR A 243 -14.26 4.01 -11.22
C THR A 243 -13.90 5.28 -10.48
N GLU A 244 -14.81 5.74 -9.64
CA GLU A 244 -14.65 6.96 -8.83
C GLU A 244 -15.20 6.75 -7.43
N LEU A 245 -14.43 7.17 -6.44
CA LEU A 245 -14.77 7.14 -5.02
C LEU A 245 -14.52 8.52 -4.41
N GLU A 246 -15.56 9.16 -3.88
CA GLU A 246 -15.42 10.30 -2.97
C GLU A 246 -15.36 9.80 -1.53
N PHE A 247 -14.49 10.39 -0.69
CA PHE A 247 -14.37 9.97 0.70
C PHE A 247 -14.17 11.16 1.65
N LEU A 248 -14.52 10.93 2.91
CA LEU A 248 -14.25 11.84 4.02
C LEU A 248 -13.86 11.03 5.25
N ASP A 249 -12.59 11.10 5.64
CA ASP A 249 -12.08 10.53 6.88
C ASP A 249 -12.03 11.63 7.96
N SER A 250 -12.36 11.25 9.19
CA SER A 250 -12.17 12.09 10.36
C SER A 250 -11.25 11.39 11.34
N GLU A 251 -10.24 12.10 11.81
CA GLU A 251 -9.18 11.54 12.64
C GLU A 251 -8.87 12.46 13.84
N PRO A 252 -9.64 12.37 14.95
CA PRO A 252 -9.21 12.94 16.20
C PRO A 252 -7.98 12.19 16.73
N SER A 253 -6.95 12.93 17.15
CA SER A 253 -5.66 12.36 17.53
C SER A 253 -4.96 13.11 18.64
N ASN A 254 -4.07 12.40 19.35
CA ASN A 254 -3.05 12.96 20.21
C ASN A 254 -1.70 12.88 19.50
N THR A 255 -0.81 13.84 19.71
CA THR A 255 0.58 13.71 19.28
C THR A 255 1.30 12.62 20.05
N ASP A 256 2.40 12.19 19.53
CA ASP A 256 3.21 11.09 20.05
C ASP A 256 4.29 11.56 21.07
N PHE A 257 4.43 12.85 21.28
CA PHE A 257 5.33 13.40 22.30
C PHE A 257 4.62 13.44 23.66
N ILE A 258 5.26 12.84 24.67
CA ILE A 258 4.78 12.88 26.06
C ILE A 258 5.49 14.00 26.80
N ALA A 259 4.77 15.07 27.08
CA ALA A 259 5.22 16.12 27.97
C ALA A 259 5.30 15.58 29.42
N ASP A 260 6.27 16.07 30.20
CA ASP A 260 6.52 15.64 31.57
C ASP A 260 6.83 16.87 32.47
N PRO A 261 5.91 17.88 32.49
CA PRO A 261 6.10 19.07 33.30
C PRO A 261 5.77 18.86 34.80
N VAL A 262 6.21 19.82 35.60
CA VAL A 262 5.68 20.01 36.97
C VAL A 262 4.54 21.01 36.91
N ILE A 263 3.33 20.56 37.21
CA ILE A 263 2.10 21.38 37.25
C ILE A 263 1.59 21.38 38.69
N ASN A 264 1.42 22.56 39.30
CA ASN A 264 0.97 22.70 40.68
C ASN A 264 1.80 21.87 41.69
N GLY A 265 3.12 21.77 41.48
CA GLY A 265 4.06 21.01 42.32
C GLY A 265 4.07 19.49 42.08
N GLN A 266 3.26 18.98 41.20
CA GLN A 266 3.20 17.55 40.84
C GLN A 266 3.74 17.31 39.44
N ARG A 267 4.58 16.29 39.24
CA ARG A 267 5.05 15.84 37.97
C ARG A 267 3.92 15.13 37.23
N VAL A 268 3.59 15.60 36.00
CA VAL A 268 2.43 15.16 35.23
C VAL A 268 2.86 14.76 33.84
N ARG A 269 2.33 13.65 33.30
CA ARG A 269 2.68 13.16 31.98
C ARG A 269 1.46 13.08 31.07
N PHE A 270 1.58 13.65 29.85
CA PHE A 270 0.49 13.69 28.87
C PHE A 270 0.99 14.05 27.46
N PRO A 271 0.25 13.73 26.37
CA PRO A 271 0.52 14.22 25.02
C PRO A 271 0.49 15.75 24.97
N ASP A 272 1.45 16.35 24.32
CA ASP A 272 1.63 17.81 24.28
C ASP A 272 0.61 18.54 23.41
N ILE A 273 0.03 17.87 22.40
CA ILE A 273 -0.91 18.45 21.43
C ILE A 273 -2.06 17.48 21.15
N GLN A 274 -3.27 18.01 21.03
CA GLN A 274 -4.43 17.33 20.47
C GLN A 274 -4.79 17.88 19.10
N ARG A 275 -5.27 17.02 18.20
CA ARG A 275 -5.59 17.33 16.82
C ARG A 275 -6.95 16.82 16.42
N LEU A 276 -7.62 17.60 15.57
CA LEU A 276 -8.76 17.19 14.78
C LEU A 276 -8.38 17.31 13.32
N PHE A 277 -8.20 16.17 12.69
CA PHE A 277 -7.78 16.08 11.30
C PHE A 277 -8.93 15.56 10.43
N TYR A 278 -9.18 16.24 9.33
CA TYR A 278 -10.20 15.88 8.34
C TYR A 278 -9.54 15.74 6.99
N ARG A 279 -9.71 14.59 6.38
CA ARG A 279 -9.23 14.28 5.04
C ARG A 279 -10.42 13.96 4.14
N SER A 280 -10.68 14.81 3.17
CA SER A 280 -11.67 14.54 2.11
C SER A 280 -10.96 14.37 0.78
N GLY A 281 -11.53 13.60 -0.11
CA GLY A 281 -10.89 13.40 -1.40
C GLY A 281 -11.75 12.69 -2.42
N ASN A 282 -11.21 12.67 -3.63
CA ASN A 282 -11.76 11.97 -4.78
C ASN A 282 -10.65 11.11 -5.39
N ARG A 283 -10.95 9.84 -5.60
CA ARG A 283 -10.08 8.90 -6.32
C ARG A 283 -10.77 8.42 -7.56
N SER A 284 -10.15 8.57 -8.71
CA SER A 284 -10.70 8.03 -9.96
C SER A 284 -9.66 7.20 -10.71
N ARG A 285 -10.15 6.15 -11.39
CA ARG A 285 -9.34 5.17 -12.13
C ARG A 285 -9.92 4.98 -13.54
N PRO A 286 -9.54 5.85 -14.50
CA PRO A 286 -9.77 5.57 -15.90
C PRO A 286 -8.81 4.45 -16.34
N SER A 287 -9.31 3.38 -16.94
CA SER A 287 -8.48 2.30 -17.47
C SER A 287 -9.08 1.69 -18.74
N GLY A 288 -8.24 1.00 -19.48
CA GLY A 288 -8.67 0.25 -20.65
C GLY A 288 -7.62 -0.74 -21.11
N ASN A 289 -8.08 -1.82 -21.72
CA ASN A 289 -7.18 -2.77 -22.35
C ASN A 289 -7.72 -3.20 -23.72
N VAL A 290 -6.80 -3.54 -24.61
CA VAL A 290 -7.07 -4.09 -25.92
C VAL A 290 -6.26 -5.36 -26.10
N ALA A 291 -6.86 -6.40 -26.67
CA ALA A 291 -6.15 -7.64 -27.01
C ALA A 291 -6.55 -8.09 -28.42
N LEU A 292 -5.56 -8.43 -29.22
CA LEU A 292 -5.69 -9.05 -30.53
C LEU A 292 -5.04 -10.43 -30.42
N GLN A 293 -5.74 -11.48 -30.89
CA GLN A 293 -5.19 -12.83 -31.05
C GLN A 293 -5.36 -13.26 -32.50
N TRP A 294 -4.39 -13.97 -33.05
CA TRP A 294 -4.43 -14.56 -34.35
C TRP A 294 -3.84 -15.96 -34.29
N ARG A 295 -4.65 -16.97 -34.66
CA ARG A 295 -4.30 -18.37 -34.70
C ARG A 295 -4.35 -18.86 -36.15
N PRO A 296 -3.24 -18.78 -36.91
CA PRO A 296 -3.17 -19.22 -38.31
C PRO A 296 -3.26 -20.74 -38.46
N SER A 297 -2.90 -21.50 -37.43
CA SER A 297 -3.05 -22.95 -37.35
C SER A 297 -3.31 -23.37 -35.90
N PRO A 298 -3.78 -24.59 -35.63
CA PRO A 298 -3.98 -25.08 -34.28
C PRO A 298 -2.73 -25.01 -33.38
N ASP A 299 -1.56 -25.12 -33.95
CA ASP A 299 -0.28 -25.17 -33.24
C ASP A 299 0.40 -23.80 -33.10
N LEU A 300 -0.15 -22.73 -33.68
CA LEU A 300 0.52 -21.43 -33.70
C LEU A 300 -0.46 -20.31 -33.40
N GLU A 301 -0.15 -19.54 -32.37
CA GLU A 301 -0.93 -18.36 -31.95
C GLU A 301 0.00 -17.15 -31.83
N PHE A 302 -0.45 -16.00 -32.31
CA PHE A 302 0.15 -14.69 -32.06
C PHE A 302 -0.82 -13.80 -31.29
N TYR A 303 -0.29 -12.91 -30.47
CA TYR A 303 -1.08 -11.94 -29.75
C TYR A 303 -0.40 -10.57 -29.72
N ALA A 304 -1.24 -9.53 -29.60
CA ALA A 304 -0.82 -8.17 -29.29
C ALA A 304 -1.76 -7.60 -28.22
N GLU A 305 -1.19 -7.01 -27.17
CA GLU A 305 -1.94 -6.51 -26.03
C GLU A 305 -1.52 -5.09 -25.70
N GLY A 306 -2.49 -4.28 -25.26
CA GLY A 306 -2.27 -2.94 -24.74
C GLY A 306 -3.07 -2.71 -23.47
N LEU A 307 -2.43 -2.14 -22.45
CA LEU A 307 -3.05 -1.69 -21.20
C LEU A 307 -2.81 -0.20 -21.03
N TYR A 308 -3.84 0.52 -20.65
CA TYR A 308 -3.76 1.82 -20.02
C TYR A 308 -4.39 1.77 -18.64
N GLN A 309 -3.68 2.28 -17.66
CA GLN A 309 -4.16 2.40 -16.30
C GLN A 309 -3.85 3.79 -15.76
N GLY A 310 -4.90 4.49 -15.37
CA GLY A 310 -4.80 5.81 -14.76
C GLY A 310 -5.27 5.78 -13.31
N PHE A 311 -4.54 6.49 -12.45
CA PHE A 311 -4.97 6.79 -11.10
C PHE A 311 -4.90 8.29 -10.84
N ARG A 312 -5.96 8.83 -10.28
CA ARG A 312 -6.09 10.24 -9.91
C ARG A 312 -6.53 10.30 -8.46
N ASN A 313 -5.74 10.96 -7.64
CA ASN A 313 -6.05 11.13 -6.22
C ASN A 313 -5.99 12.62 -5.87
N ARG A 314 -7.15 13.17 -5.58
CA ARG A 314 -7.30 14.55 -5.12
C ARG A 314 -7.68 14.50 -3.65
N VAL A 315 -6.85 15.08 -2.79
CA VAL A 315 -7.04 15.08 -1.34
C VAL A 315 -7.06 16.51 -0.83
N ALA A 316 -8.04 16.83 0.03
CA ALA A 316 -8.12 18.09 0.76
C ALA A 316 -8.02 17.79 2.25
N ASP A 317 -6.96 18.27 2.87
CA ASP A 317 -6.66 18.08 4.28
C ASP A 317 -6.97 19.35 5.07
N ARG A 318 -7.58 19.19 6.24
CA ARG A 318 -7.84 20.25 7.22
C ARG A 318 -7.42 19.80 8.61
N LEU A 319 -6.73 20.68 9.31
CA LEU A 319 -6.29 20.42 10.67
C LEU A 319 -6.71 21.58 11.57
N ILE A 320 -7.16 21.23 12.78
CA ILE A 320 -7.17 22.14 13.93
C ILE A 320 -6.44 21.42 15.05
N GLU A 321 -5.48 22.11 15.67
CA GLU A 321 -4.77 21.56 16.82
C GLU A 321 -4.75 22.53 18.00
N ALA A 322 -4.73 21.95 19.18
CA ALA A 322 -4.55 22.65 20.45
C ALA A 322 -3.26 22.18 21.11
N THR A 323 -2.32 23.08 21.30
CA THR A 323 -1.12 22.82 22.09
C THR A 323 -1.50 22.82 23.58
N LEU A 324 -1.31 21.67 24.23
CA LEU A 324 -1.59 21.52 25.65
C LEU A 324 -0.36 21.81 26.52
N PHE A 325 0.86 21.74 25.93
CA PHE A 325 2.12 22.00 26.60
C PHE A 325 3.12 22.70 25.67
N GLY A 326 3.98 23.54 26.22
CA GLY A 326 5.08 24.19 25.48
C GLY A 326 5.01 25.72 25.42
N ASN A 327 4.04 26.35 26.05
CA ASN A 327 3.93 27.81 26.17
C ASN A 327 4.21 28.28 27.61
N GLU A 328 5.02 29.34 27.74
CA GLU A 328 5.47 29.83 29.07
C GLU A 328 4.33 30.37 29.96
N ASN A 329 3.20 30.80 29.38
CA ASN A 329 2.06 31.37 30.09
C ASN A 329 0.84 30.42 30.11
N THR A 330 1.07 29.13 30.03
CA THR A 330 0.00 28.14 30.06
C THR A 330 -0.45 27.87 31.53
N THR A 331 -1.73 27.96 31.80
CA THR A 331 -2.31 27.62 33.10
C THR A 331 -3.23 26.41 32.99
N TYR A 332 -3.24 25.62 34.04
CA TYR A 332 -3.96 24.34 34.09
C TYR A 332 -4.97 24.34 35.26
N SER A 333 -6.16 23.78 35.01
CA SER A 333 -7.21 23.54 35.98
C SER A 333 -8.03 22.30 35.67
N ASN A 334 -8.84 21.83 36.62
CA ASN A 334 -9.77 20.71 36.47
C ASN A 334 -9.08 19.41 35.96
N LEU A 335 -7.84 19.18 36.42
CA LEU A 335 -7.04 18.03 35.99
C LEU A 335 -7.58 16.73 36.58
N THR A 336 -7.77 15.71 35.74
CA THR A 336 -8.09 14.34 36.13
C THR A 336 -6.98 13.41 35.73
N PHE A 337 -6.68 12.42 36.57
CA PHE A 337 -5.58 11.51 36.38
C PHE A 337 -6.06 10.08 36.29
N ARG A 338 -5.33 9.24 35.58
CA ARG A 338 -5.53 7.80 35.61
C ARG A 338 -5.21 7.28 37.02
N ASP A 339 -6.11 6.44 37.55
CA ASP A 339 -6.03 5.93 38.91
C ASP A 339 -4.64 5.40 39.27
N GLY A 340 -4.09 5.91 40.41
CA GLY A 340 -2.80 5.48 40.90
C GLY A 340 -1.58 5.88 40.06
N THR A 341 -1.75 6.83 39.13
CA THR A 341 -0.64 7.26 38.23
C THR A 341 -0.54 8.80 38.17
N ASN A 342 0.55 9.28 37.53
CA ASN A 342 0.71 10.68 37.15
C ASN A 342 0.33 10.96 35.69
N LEU A 343 -0.41 10.05 35.05
CA LEU A 343 -0.88 10.19 33.69
C LEU A 343 -2.18 10.99 33.67
N LEU A 344 -2.15 12.10 32.93
CA LEU A 344 -3.31 12.98 32.80
C LEU A 344 -4.33 12.36 31.82
N GLU A 345 -5.60 12.42 32.18
CA GLU A 345 -6.70 11.94 31.33
C GLU A 345 -7.55 13.09 30.76
N SER A 346 -7.79 14.12 31.51
CA SER A 346 -8.53 15.29 31.03
C SER A 346 -8.17 16.55 31.84
N GLY A 347 -8.59 17.70 31.35
CA GLY A 347 -8.39 18.96 32.02
C GLY A 347 -8.81 20.16 31.19
N THR A 348 -8.50 21.32 31.77
CA THR A 348 -8.67 22.61 31.14
C THR A 348 -7.31 23.30 31.09
N VAL A 349 -6.95 23.81 29.92
CA VAL A 349 -5.76 24.62 29.72
C VAL A 349 -6.15 25.98 29.15
N THR A 350 -5.61 27.07 29.74
CA THR A 350 -5.70 28.39 29.13
C THR A 350 -4.36 28.68 28.48
N ASN A 351 -4.37 28.82 27.18
CA ASN A 351 -3.19 28.96 26.34
C ASN A 351 -2.83 30.42 26.06
N SER A 352 -1.56 30.69 25.88
CA SER A 352 -1.08 31.97 25.34
C SER A 352 -1.48 32.12 23.87
N PRO A 353 -1.44 33.35 23.34
CA PRO A 353 -1.63 33.59 21.89
C PRO A 353 -0.73 32.70 21.01
N GLY A 354 -1.30 32.16 19.96
CA GLY A 354 -0.58 31.30 19.01
C GLY A 354 -0.51 29.83 19.36
N ALA A 355 -1.20 29.38 20.44
CA ALA A 355 -1.25 27.97 20.82
C ALA A 355 -2.25 27.12 20.02
N LEU A 356 -3.16 27.77 19.29
CA LEU A 356 -4.09 27.10 18.40
C LEU A 356 -3.61 27.24 16.97
N PHE A 357 -3.33 26.12 16.35
CA PHE A 357 -2.85 26.05 14.97
C PHE A 357 -3.90 25.40 14.08
N SER A 358 -3.90 25.77 12.81
CA SER A 358 -4.75 25.17 11.79
C SER A 358 -4.07 25.21 10.45
N PHE A 359 -4.36 24.28 9.57
CA PHE A 359 -4.03 24.42 8.18
C PHE A 359 -5.17 23.97 7.25
N GLN A 360 -5.13 24.43 6.02
CA GLN A 360 -5.91 23.93 4.91
C GLN A 360 -4.96 23.65 3.76
N GLY A 361 -4.87 22.42 3.35
CA GLY A 361 -4.02 22.00 2.26
C GLY A 361 -4.73 21.09 1.29
N GLY A 362 -4.06 20.83 0.20
CA GLY A 362 -4.53 19.85 -0.77
C GLY A 362 -3.41 19.23 -1.56
N THR A 363 -3.58 17.96 -1.87
CA THR A 363 -2.68 17.17 -2.69
C THR A 363 -3.40 16.70 -3.94
N PHE A 364 -2.73 16.77 -5.06
CA PHE A 364 -3.20 16.18 -6.31
C PHE A 364 -2.12 15.28 -6.87
N ASN A 365 -2.44 13.99 -6.97
CA ASN A 365 -1.57 12.97 -7.52
C ASN A 365 -2.20 12.37 -8.78
N LYS A 366 -1.37 12.13 -9.76
CA LYS A 366 -1.74 11.52 -11.03
C LYS A 366 -0.71 10.46 -11.40
N THR A 367 -1.17 9.24 -11.65
CA THR A 367 -0.37 8.16 -12.23
C THR A 367 -0.97 7.77 -13.58
N ASP A 368 -0.14 7.59 -14.58
CA ASP A 368 -0.51 7.00 -15.86
C ASP A 368 0.49 5.88 -16.17
N THR A 369 0.00 4.66 -16.33
CA THR A 369 0.78 3.48 -16.69
C THR A 369 0.26 2.88 -17.99
N TYR A 370 1.16 2.60 -18.90
CA TYR A 370 0.92 1.97 -20.20
C TYR A 370 1.79 0.72 -20.30
N GLN A 371 1.20 -0.38 -20.78
CA GLN A 371 1.96 -1.56 -21.15
C GLN A 371 1.51 -2.02 -22.54
N PHE A 372 2.45 -2.27 -23.43
CA PHE A 372 2.24 -2.84 -24.76
C PHE A 372 3.07 -4.10 -24.86
N ALA A 373 2.47 -5.15 -25.42
CA ALA A 373 3.14 -6.42 -25.60
C ALA A 373 2.74 -7.08 -26.91
N VAL A 374 3.68 -7.84 -27.47
CA VAL A 374 3.46 -8.73 -28.61
C VAL A 374 4.16 -10.05 -28.34
N GLY A 375 3.54 -11.15 -28.74
CA GLY A 375 4.14 -12.45 -28.54
C GLY A 375 3.52 -13.52 -29.41
N GLY A 376 4.08 -14.72 -29.27
CA GLY A 376 3.59 -15.88 -29.99
C GLY A 376 3.83 -17.16 -29.19
N ILE A 377 2.96 -18.13 -29.42
CA ILE A 377 2.99 -19.45 -28.83
C ILE A 377 2.99 -20.44 -29.96
N TYR A 378 3.98 -21.32 -29.96
CA TYR A 378 4.03 -22.51 -30.82
C TYR A 378 3.85 -23.72 -29.89
N ASP A 379 2.78 -24.50 -30.12
CA ASP A 379 2.43 -25.66 -29.30
C ASP A 379 2.12 -26.84 -30.23
N ALA A 380 3.11 -27.66 -30.50
CA ALA A 380 3.01 -28.75 -31.43
C ALA A 380 3.59 -30.05 -30.85
N GLY A 381 2.69 -31.00 -30.59
CA GLY A 381 3.05 -32.29 -30.04
C GLY A 381 3.70 -32.12 -28.62
N PRO A 382 4.95 -32.61 -28.44
CA PRO A 382 5.61 -32.49 -27.14
C PRO A 382 6.28 -31.14 -26.90
N LEU A 383 6.41 -30.28 -27.93
CA LEU A 383 7.20 -29.04 -27.87
C LEU A 383 6.28 -27.82 -27.80
N ARG A 384 6.47 -27.02 -26.76
CA ARG A 384 5.87 -25.68 -26.65
C ARG A 384 6.96 -24.63 -26.56
N ILE A 385 6.83 -23.57 -27.37
CA ILE A 385 7.73 -22.41 -27.36
C ILE A 385 6.88 -21.15 -27.16
N THR A 386 7.27 -20.30 -26.25
CA THR A 386 6.63 -18.98 -26.04
C THR A 386 7.68 -17.89 -26.19
N ALA A 387 7.38 -16.90 -27.02
CA ALA A 387 8.20 -15.69 -27.16
C ALA A 387 7.33 -14.46 -26.88
N ASP A 388 7.87 -13.50 -26.13
CA ASP A 388 7.15 -12.30 -25.71
C ASP A 388 8.08 -11.09 -25.66
N LEU A 389 7.57 -9.94 -26.13
CA LEU A 389 8.23 -8.64 -26.05
C LEU A 389 7.25 -7.66 -25.46
N ALA A 390 7.66 -6.91 -24.45
CA ALA A 390 6.80 -5.91 -23.80
C ALA A 390 7.57 -4.62 -23.50
N ARG A 391 6.83 -3.53 -23.43
CA ARG A 391 7.29 -2.24 -22.91
C ARG A 391 6.27 -1.71 -21.91
N THR A 392 6.76 -1.33 -20.74
CA THR A 392 5.96 -0.66 -19.71
C THR A 392 6.49 0.75 -19.48
N LYS A 393 5.61 1.74 -19.51
CA LYS A 393 5.93 3.12 -19.15
C LYS A 393 4.97 3.62 -18.10
N SER A 394 5.50 4.13 -17.00
CA SER A 394 4.70 4.70 -15.91
C SER A 394 5.20 6.09 -15.53
N THR A 395 4.27 7.01 -15.32
CA THR A 395 4.58 8.39 -14.92
C THR A 395 3.68 8.79 -13.76
N PHE A 396 4.29 9.28 -12.70
CA PHE A 396 3.63 9.89 -11.57
C PHE A 396 3.90 11.39 -11.56
N THR A 397 2.88 12.21 -11.28
CA THR A 397 3.02 13.63 -10.98
C THR A 397 2.21 13.97 -9.74
N GLY A 398 2.82 14.68 -8.79
CA GLY A 398 2.19 15.12 -7.55
C GLY A 398 2.42 16.60 -7.27
N SER A 399 1.44 17.25 -6.65
CA SER A 399 1.60 18.57 -6.06
C SER A 399 0.82 18.68 -4.77
N THR A 400 1.40 19.43 -3.81
CA THR A 400 0.75 19.77 -2.54
C THR A 400 0.87 21.26 -2.32
N GLU A 401 -0.23 21.92 -2.01
CA GLU A 401 -0.27 23.30 -1.60
C GLU A 401 -1.01 23.42 -0.27
N SER A 402 -0.44 24.10 0.73
CA SER A 402 -1.13 24.35 1.99
C SER A 402 -0.95 25.76 2.53
N VAL A 403 -1.98 26.23 3.20
CA VAL A 403 -2.02 27.53 3.90
C VAL A 403 -2.10 27.26 5.39
N ASP A 404 -1.04 27.61 6.09
CA ASP A 404 -0.94 27.49 7.54
C ASP A 404 -1.52 28.72 8.22
N ARG A 405 -2.15 28.50 9.37
CA ARG A 405 -2.88 29.51 10.12
C ARG A 405 -2.71 29.36 11.62
N THR A 406 -2.72 30.49 12.32
CA THR A 406 -2.92 30.54 13.77
C THR A 406 -4.29 31.12 14.05
N LEU A 407 -5.00 30.55 15.02
CA LEU A 407 -6.23 31.12 15.54
C LEU A 407 -5.92 32.11 16.68
N ALA A 408 -6.79 33.14 16.85
CA ALA A 408 -6.62 34.15 17.89
C ALA A 408 -6.40 33.50 19.27
N GLY A 409 -5.42 34.01 19.97
CA GLY A 409 -4.89 33.38 21.17
C GLY A 409 -5.61 33.72 22.47
N GLY A 410 -5.11 33.19 23.58
CA GLY A 410 -5.69 33.36 24.89
C GLY A 410 -6.94 32.49 25.13
N GLN A 411 -7.12 31.45 24.34
CA GLN A 411 -8.31 30.59 24.41
C GLN A 411 -8.20 29.56 25.53
N THR A 412 -9.35 29.31 26.16
CA THR A 412 -9.52 28.18 27.07
C THR A 412 -9.86 26.93 26.26
N VAL A 413 -9.08 25.87 26.46
CA VAL A 413 -9.25 24.57 25.84
C VAL A 413 -9.61 23.53 26.90
N ASN A 414 -10.76 22.92 26.78
CA ASN A 414 -11.10 21.73 27.55
C ASN A 414 -10.68 20.50 26.70
N PHE A 415 -9.93 19.58 27.29
CA PHE A 415 -9.39 18.43 26.59
C PHE A 415 -9.71 17.11 27.31
N ASP A 416 -9.86 16.04 26.53
CA ASP A 416 -9.99 14.65 26.96
C ASP A 416 -9.02 13.78 26.16
N LEU A 417 -8.02 13.19 26.83
CA LEU A 417 -6.98 12.35 26.22
C LEU A 417 -7.42 10.89 26.08
N THR A 418 -8.50 10.50 26.76
CA THR A 418 -9.08 9.15 26.68
C THR A 418 -9.91 8.96 25.43
N LYS A 419 -10.44 10.07 24.89
CA LYS A 419 -11.12 10.18 23.60
C LYS A 419 -10.51 11.39 22.92
N PRO A 420 -9.49 11.29 22.05
CA PRO A 420 -8.72 12.45 21.61
C PRO A 420 -9.62 13.59 21.09
N GLN A 421 -10.11 14.40 22.01
CA GLN A 421 -11.12 15.44 21.81
C GLN A 421 -10.79 16.66 22.64
N PHE A 422 -11.02 17.83 22.05
CA PHE A 422 -10.94 19.10 22.77
C PHE A 422 -12.06 20.04 22.35
N SER A 423 -12.37 21.02 23.18
CA SER A 423 -13.29 22.09 22.86
C SER A 423 -12.71 23.45 23.21
N ILE A 424 -13.12 24.47 22.45
CA ILE A 424 -12.71 25.86 22.62
C ILE A 424 -13.97 26.72 22.79
N PRO A 425 -14.61 26.72 23.97
CA PRO A 425 -15.97 27.24 24.13
C PRO A 425 -16.13 28.75 23.83
N SER A 426 -15.08 29.52 24.05
CA SER A 426 -15.09 30.99 23.88
C SER A 426 -14.63 31.45 22.48
N PHE A 427 -14.27 30.55 21.58
CA PHE A 427 -13.75 30.90 20.28
C PHE A 427 -14.89 31.32 19.32
N ASN A 428 -14.87 32.55 18.85
CA ASN A 428 -15.80 33.00 17.80
C ASN A 428 -15.28 32.57 16.40
N ALA A 429 -15.70 31.43 15.97
CA ALA A 429 -15.25 30.81 14.70
C ALA A 429 -15.79 31.55 13.45
N ALA A 430 -16.77 32.42 13.57
CA ALA A 430 -17.34 33.19 12.45
C ALA A 430 -16.63 34.54 12.21
N ASP A 431 -15.79 34.98 13.13
CA ASP A 431 -15.09 36.26 13.04
C ASP A 431 -13.78 36.12 12.24
N PRO A 432 -13.65 36.77 11.07
CA PRO A 432 -12.45 36.68 10.25
C PRO A 432 -11.18 37.20 10.93
N SER A 433 -11.31 38.11 11.89
CA SER A 433 -10.18 38.68 12.64
C SER A 433 -9.50 37.67 13.57
N ASN A 434 -10.12 36.53 13.81
CA ASN A 434 -9.57 35.45 14.61
C ASN A 434 -8.64 34.50 13.85
N TYR A 435 -8.35 34.77 12.57
CA TYR A 435 -7.53 33.88 11.73
C TYR A 435 -6.34 34.62 11.13
N PHE A 436 -5.15 34.22 11.51
CA PHE A 436 -3.90 34.78 11.04
C PHE A 436 -3.20 33.82 10.08
N PHE A 437 -2.65 34.34 8.99
CA PHE A 437 -1.85 33.59 8.03
C PHE A 437 -0.44 33.36 8.59
N ASP A 438 -0.04 32.10 8.70
CA ASP A 438 1.26 31.72 9.25
C ASP A 438 2.25 31.26 8.17
N GLY A 439 1.77 30.74 7.05
CA GLY A 439 2.67 30.29 6.01
C GLY A 439 2.01 29.69 4.78
N LEU A 440 2.80 29.61 3.73
CA LEU A 440 2.47 28.90 2.49
C LEU A 440 3.51 27.80 2.27
N TYR A 441 3.04 26.56 2.14
CA TYR A 441 3.83 25.41 1.74
C TYR A 441 3.47 24.98 0.32
N GLU A 442 4.47 24.70 -0.47
CA GLU A 442 4.33 24.10 -1.80
C GLU A 442 5.30 22.95 -1.98
N GLU A 443 4.81 21.92 -2.66
CA GLU A 443 5.56 20.73 -3.04
C GLU A 443 5.20 20.34 -4.47
N ALA A 444 6.18 19.84 -5.21
CA ALA A 444 5.99 19.24 -6.52
C ALA A 444 6.87 17.98 -6.65
N GLN A 445 6.33 16.96 -7.27
CA GLN A 445 7.02 15.72 -7.57
C GLN A 445 6.71 15.27 -9.00
N GLU A 446 7.73 14.76 -9.67
CA GLU A 446 7.59 13.96 -10.88
C GLU A 446 8.45 12.71 -10.75
N ALA A 447 7.87 11.54 -11.13
CA ALA A 447 8.60 10.29 -11.16
C ALA A 447 8.21 9.49 -12.40
N LYS A 448 9.19 8.81 -13.01
CA LYS A 448 9.03 8.09 -14.27
C LYS A 448 9.75 6.75 -14.21
N GLY A 449 9.18 5.75 -14.88
CA GLY A 449 9.82 4.49 -15.20
C GLY A 449 9.52 4.11 -16.63
N ASP A 450 10.50 3.55 -17.31
CA ASP A 450 10.39 3.01 -18.69
C ASP A 450 11.15 1.68 -18.74
N ASP A 451 10.47 0.60 -19.12
CA ASP A 451 10.99 -0.76 -19.05
C ASP A 451 10.73 -1.50 -20.35
N TYR A 452 11.72 -2.24 -20.81
CA TYR A 452 11.63 -3.16 -21.94
C TYR A 452 11.91 -4.58 -21.48
N GLN A 453 11.09 -5.53 -21.90
CA GLN A 453 11.18 -6.92 -21.53
C GLN A 453 11.19 -7.78 -22.79
N ALA A 454 12.09 -8.76 -22.84
CA ALA A 454 12.13 -9.79 -23.86
C ALA A 454 12.24 -11.16 -23.20
N ARG A 455 11.47 -12.13 -23.67
CA ARG A 455 11.39 -13.46 -23.08
C ARG A 455 11.27 -14.53 -24.13
N LEU A 456 11.92 -15.67 -23.86
CA LEU A 456 11.83 -16.89 -24.65
C LEU A 456 11.84 -18.11 -23.72
N ASP A 457 10.80 -18.94 -23.81
CA ASP A 457 10.70 -20.21 -23.07
C ASP A 457 10.45 -21.36 -24.01
N ALA A 458 10.98 -22.51 -23.65
CA ALA A 458 10.72 -23.76 -24.32
C ALA A 458 10.42 -24.85 -23.29
N GLU A 459 9.36 -25.59 -23.51
CA GLU A 459 8.97 -26.77 -22.75
C GLU A 459 8.91 -27.97 -23.70
N TYR A 460 9.50 -29.08 -23.27
CA TYR A 460 9.41 -30.34 -23.94
C TYR A 460 8.75 -31.37 -23.00
N LYS A 461 7.55 -31.83 -23.36
CA LYS A 461 6.78 -32.82 -22.59
C LYS A 461 7.23 -34.24 -23.01
N LEU A 462 7.37 -35.12 -22.01
CA LEU A 462 7.77 -36.53 -22.20
C LEU A 462 6.58 -37.40 -21.80
N GLU A 463 6.08 -38.21 -22.73
CA GLU A 463 4.88 -39.02 -22.54
C GLU A 463 5.04 -40.12 -21.48
N SER A 464 6.26 -40.60 -21.24
CA SER A 464 6.51 -41.71 -20.33
C SER A 464 7.84 -41.56 -19.59
N GLY A 465 8.00 -42.29 -18.49
CA GLY A 465 9.18 -42.30 -17.64
C GLY A 465 9.01 -41.42 -16.38
N PHE A 466 10.07 -41.29 -15.61
CA PHE A 466 10.11 -40.50 -14.38
C PHE A 466 10.12 -38.99 -14.66
N ILE A 467 10.86 -38.57 -15.69
CA ILE A 467 10.89 -37.17 -16.16
C ILE A 467 9.70 -36.96 -17.08
N ARG A 468 8.88 -35.95 -16.82
CA ARG A 468 7.66 -35.63 -17.56
C ARG A 468 7.79 -34.38 -18.40
N SER A 469 8.61 -33.42 -17.98
CA SER A 469 8.89 -32.23 -18.78
C SER A 469 10.30 -31.69 -18.53
N LEU A 470 10.85 -31.06 -19.55
CA LEU A 470 12.05 -30.25 -19.46
C LEU A 470 11.68 -28.84 -19.90
N GLN A 471 11.94 -27.86 -19.05
CA GLN A 471 11.68 -26.45 -19.33
C GLN A 471 12.98 -25.67 -19.23
N ILE A 472 13.22 -24.81 -20.21
CA ILE A 472 14.32 -23.85 -20.21
C ILE A 472 13.79 -22.50 -20.68
N GLY A 473 14.35 -21.43 -20.19
CA GLY A 473 14.00 -20.12 -20.68
C GLY A 473 15.05 -19.08 -20.36
N ALA A 474 14.95 -17.97 -21.08
CA ALA A 474 15.78 -16.80 -20.90
C ALA A 474 14.93 -15.53 -20.93
N ARG A 475 15.37 -14.54 -20.19
CA ARG A 475 14.75 -13.23 -20.15
C ARG A 475 15.80 -12.13 -20.07
N TYR A 476 15.49 -11.01 -20.72
CA TYR A 476 16.22 -9.76 -20.66
C TYR A 476 15.27 -8.64 -20.29
N THR A 477 15.64 -7.80 -19.33
CA THR A 477 14.91 -6.60 -19.00
C THR A 477 15.87 -5.45 -18.81
N THR A 478 15.42 -4.25 -19.19
CA THR A 478 16.13 -3.01 -18.87
C THR A 478 15.11 -1.97 -18.48
N ARG A 479 15.38 -1.32 -17.35
CA ARG A 479 14.50 -0.29 -16.77
C ARG A 479 15.28 0.96 -16.44
N ASP A 480 14.77 2.08 -16.91
CA ASP A 480 15.20 3.43 -16.51
C ASP A 480 14.17 4.03 -15.56
N ALA A 481 14.63 4.67 -14.51
CA ALA A 481 13.80 5.34 -13.52
C ALA A 481 14.38 6.71 -13.17
N ARG A 482 13.51 7.71 -13.01
CA ARG A 482 13.87 9.05 -12.58
C ARG A 482 12.87 9.55 -11.56
N ARG A 483 13.35 10.20 -10.52
CA ARG A 483 12.54 10.90 -9.54
C ARG A 483 13.04 12.31 -9.35
N GLU A 484 12.10 13.25 -9.36
CA GLU A 484 12.32 14.67 -9.05
C GLU A 484 11.34 15.06 -7.95
N PHE A 485 11.84 15.72 -6.92
CA PHE A 485 11.02 16.21 -5.81
C PHE A 485 11.53 17.57 -5.36
N GLY A 486 10.64 18.49 -5.09
CA GLY A 486 10.97 19.80 -4.55
C GLY A 486 9.89 20.32 -3.64
N ASN A 487 10.28 21.05 -2.61
CA ASN A 487 9.39 21.78 -1.72
C ASN A 487 9.93 23.13 -1.34
N ARG A 488 9.05 24.03 -0.89
CA ARG A 488 9.40 25.33 -0.30
C ARG A 488 8.35 25.76 0.70
N PHE A 489 8.76 26.59 1.66
CA PHE A 489 7.90 27.12 2.69
C PHE A 489 8.19 28.60 2.96
N ALA A 490 7.14 29.43 2.96
CA ALA A 490 7.20 30.83 3.35
C ALA A 490 6.52 31.03 4.70
N GLY A 491 7.27 31.34 5.77
CA GLY A 491 6.76 31.52 7.12
C GLY A 491 6.39 32.97 7.43
N PHE A 492 5.19 33.17 7.99
CA PHE A 492 4.64 34.49 8.37
C PHE A 492 4.14 34.53 9.82
N ARG A 493 4.33 33.50 10.59
CA ARG A 493 3.85 33.41 11.97
C ARG A 493 4.30 34.61 12.80
N GLY A 494 3.35 35.20 13.54
CA GLY A 494 3.60 36.36 14.38
C GLY A 494 3.72 37.72 13.64
N ARG A 495 3.53 37.75 12.31
CA ARG A 495 3.54 38.96 11.53
C ARG A 495 2.20 39.71 11.49
N GLY A 496 1.14 39.12 12.07
CA GLY A 496 -0.19 39.73 12.13
C GLY A 496 -0.93 39.82 10.81
N VAL A 497 -0.52 39.04 9.79
CA VAL A 497 -1.23 38.99 8.50
C VAL A 497 -2.54 38.25 8.67
N LEU A 498 -3.65 38.89 8.35
CA LEU A 498 -4.96 38.25 8.45
C LEU A 498 -5.19 37.28 7.28
N GLN A 499 -5.87 36.14 7.56
CA GLN A 499 -6.29 35.20 6.51
C GLN A 499 -7.14 35.88 5.42
N SER A 500 -7.94 36.87 5.79
CA SER A 500 -8.79 37.64 4.88
C SER A 500 -8.03 38.49 3.87
N GLU A 501 -6.71 38.72 4.06
CA GLU A 501 -5.85 39.43 3.10
C GLU A 501 -5.39 38.50 1.95
N LEU A 502 -5.53 37.20 2.09
CA LEU A 502 -5.12 36.24 1.07
C LEU A 502 -6.02 36.34 -0.18
N PRO A 503 -5.46 36.17 -1.40
CA PRO A 503 -6.24 36.11 -2.63
C PRO A 503 -6.99 34.80 -2.79
N LEU A 504 -7.79 34.41 -1.79
CA LEU A 504 -8.45 33.12 -1.68
C LEU A 504 -9.95 33.28 -1.37
N ASP A 505 -10.72 32.31 -1.82
CA ASP A 505 -12.13 32.16 -1.43
C ASP A 505 -12.21 31.51 -0.03
N ILE A 506 -12.48 32.35 0.97
CA ILE A 506 -12.66 31.96 2.37
C ILE A 506 -14.11 31.61 2.63
N ARG A 507 -14.38 30.40 3.09
CA ARG A 507 -15.75 29.95 3.38
C ARG A 507 -15.85 29.34 4.78
N SER A 508 -17.09 29.28 5.28
CA SER A 508 -17.41 28.48 6.45
C SER A 508 -17.35 26.99 6.07
N VAL A 509 -16.45 26.27 6.71
CA VAL A 509 -16.27 24.83 6.54
C VAL A 509 -16.70 24.09 7.80
N ARG A 510 -17.16 22.84 7.65
CA ARG A 510 -17.62 22.03 8.78
C ARG A 510 -16.44 21.65 9.67
N SER A 511 -16.60 21.79 11.00
CA SER A 511 -15.56 21.51 11.98
C SER A 511 -15.69 20.12 12.62
N GLY A 512 -16.84 19.50 12.49
CA GLY A 512 -17.13 18.24 13.16
C GLY A 512 -17.72 17.21 12.22
N PHE A 513 -17.59 15.96 12.62
CA PHE A 513 -18.02 14.84 11.83
C PHE A 513 -17.97 13.56 12.69
N LYS A 514 -19.07 12.76 12.67
CA LYS A 514 -19.20 11.48 13.38
C LYS A 514 -18.71 11.52 14.86
N GLY A 515 -19.33 12.35 15.67
CA GLY A 515 -19.06 12.42 17.11
C GLY A 515 -17.87 13.30 17.50
N THR A 516 -17.34 14.10 16.59
CA THR A 516 -16.24 15.04 16.85
C THR A 516 -16.70 16.51 16.95
N ASP A 517 -18.01 16.79 17.04
CA ASP A 517 -18.58 18.14 17.16
C ASP A 517 -18.46 18.69 18.61
N VAL A 518 -17.26 18.53 19.19
CA VAL A 518 -17.01 18.88 20.61
C VAL A 518 -16.18 20.15 20.78
N GLN A 519 -15.79 20.82 19.69
CA GLN A 519 -14.92 22.00 19.70
C GLN A 519 -15.62 23.28 20.21
N GLY A 520 -16.92 23.24 20.46
CA GLY A 520 -17.73 24.41 20.83
C GLY A 520 -18.20 25.24 19.62
N PHE A 521 -17.87 24.82 18.39
CA PHE A 521 -18.35 25.43 17.14
C PHE A 521 -18.53 24.33 16.07
N ARG A 522 -19.53 24.51 15.21
CA ARG A 522 -19.83 23.53 14.13
C ARG A 522 -19.14 23.83 12.81
N THR A 523 -18.77 25.08 12.62
CA THR A 523 -18.10 25.57 11.42
C THR A 523 -17.01 26.55 11.78
N PHE A 524 -16.00 26.68 10.90
CA PHE A 524 -14.94 27.68 11.01
C PHE A 524 -14.57 28.19 9.61
N LEU A 525 -13.90 29.35 9.56
CA LEU A 525 -13.49 29.94 8.28
C LEU A 525 -12.20 29.31 7.80
N ALA A 526 -12.21 28.87 6.53
CA ALA A 526 -11.02 28.33 5.87
C ALA A 526 -11.03 28.64 4.36
N PRO A 527 -9.87 28.72 3.71
CA PRO A 527 -9.78 28.73 2.25
C PRO A 527 -10.35 27.44 1.69
N THR A 528 -10.99 27.52 0.52
CA THR A 528 -11.37 26.30 -0.21
C THR A 528 -10.15 25.69 -0.88
N TYR A 529 -10.12 24.36 -1.00
CA TYR A 529 -9.06 23.66 -1.72
C TYR A 529 -8.93 24.16 -3.17
N ASP A 530 -10.08 24.30 -3.87
CA ASP A 530 -10.09 24.76 -5.26
C ASP A 530 -9.54 26.18 -5.41
N SER A 531 -9.79 27.09 -4.44
CA SER A 531 -9.23 28.43 -4.48
C SER A 531 -7.72 28.46 -4.22
N ILE A 532 -7.20 27.63 -3.30
CA ILE A 532 -5.76 27.49 -3.07
C ILE A 532 -5.07 27.05 -4.37
N ARG A 533 -5.60 26.02 -5.00
CA ARG A 533 -5.05 25.45 -6.23
C ARG A 533 -5.16 26.40 -7.43
N SER A 534 -6.30 27.06 -7.61
CA SER A 534 -6.56 27.96 -8.74
C SER A 534 -5.77 29.25 -8.63
N ASN A 535 -5.57 29.77 -7.43
CA ASN A 535 -4.91 31.05 -7.17
C ASN A 535 -3.45 30.89 -6.69
N ARG A 536 -2.83 29.73 -6.93
CA ARG A 536 -1.45 29.46 -6.48
C ARG A 536 -0.43 30.51 -6.95
N VAL A 537 -0.56 31.06 -8.16
CA VAL A 537 0.34 32.09 -8.66
C VAL A 537 0.15 33.41 -7.89
N ASP A 538 -1.09 33.77 -7.57
CA ASP A 538 -1.37 34.98 -6.80
C ASP A 538 -0.96 34.83 -5.33
N LEU A 539 -1.08 33.60 -4.76
CA LEU A 539 -0.49 33.28 -3.46
C LEU A 539 1.04 33.46 -3.46
N ARG A 540 1.71 32.94 -4.46
CA ARG A 540 3.18 33.12 -4.63
C ARG A 540 3.56 34.61 -4.69
N ARG A 541 2.85 35.38 -5.48
CA ARG A 541 3.05 36.84 -5.57
C ARG A 541 2.79 37.53 -4.23
N PHE A 542 1.74 37.11 -3.52
CA PHE A 542 1.38 37.66 -2.21
C PHE A 542 2.50 37.45 -1.18
N VAL A 543 3.03 36.21 -1.04
CA VAL A 543 4.12 35.92 -0.10
C VAL A 543 5.45 36.51 -0.54
N ARG A 544 5.74 36.59 -1.86
CA ARG A 544 6.93 37.22 -2.41
C ARG A 544 6.96 38.71 -2.11
N ALA A 545 5.84 39.40 -2.27
CA ALA A 545 5.72 40.81 -1.93
C ALA A 545 5.96 41.12 -0.44
N ARG A 546 5.91 40.07 0.41
CA ARG A 546 6.14 40.15 1.86
C ARG A 546 7.48 39.52 2.30
N GLY A 547 8.41 39.29 1.35
CA GLY A 547 9.79 38.93 1.60
C GLY A 547 10.16 37.44 1.34
N ALA A 548 9.26 36.63 0.82
CA ALA A 548 9.57 35.25 0.39
C ALA A 548 10.08 35.26 -1.07
N ALA A 549 11.32 35.64 -1.28
CA ALA A 549 11.89 35.87 -2.62
C ALA A 549 11.96 34.61 -3.50
N ASP A 550 12.04 33.42 -2.90
CA ASP A 550 12.07 32.11 -3.57
C ASP A 550 10.71 31.69 -4.16
N PHE A 551 9.62 32.34 -3.76
CA PHE A 551 8.29 32.10 -4.33
C PHE A 551 8.09 32.84 -5.65
N THR A 552 8.76 32.39 -6.71
CA THR A 552 8.55 32.88 -8.08
C THR A 552 7.16 32.50 -8.61
N ASP A 553 6.76 32.97 -9.78
CA ASP A 553 5.50 32.58 -10.42
C ASP A 553 5.51 31.10 -10.88
N GLU A 554 6.71 30.54 -11.03
CA GLU A 554 6.92 29.15 -11.42
C GLU A 554 6.65 28.17 -10.26
N ALA A 555 6.36 26.92 -10.62
CA ALA A 555 6.28 25.83 -9.67
C ALA A 555 7.62 25.66 -8.92
N VAL A 556 7.57 25.00 -7.75
CA VAL A 556 8.79 24.71 -7.00
C VAL A 556 9.76 23.87 -7.84
N ALA A 557 11.02 24.28 -7.88
CA ALA A 557 12.05 23.53 -8.59
C ALA A 557 12.43 22.26 -7.84
N PRO A 558 12.84 21.18 -8.55
CA PRO A 558 13.35 19.99 -7.91
C PRO A 558 14.53 20.27 -6.99
N ASN A 559 14.53 19.67 -5.81
CA ASN A 559 15.66 19.68 -4.91
C ASN A 559 16.67 18.61 -5.37
N PRO A 560 17.92 18.97 -5.69
CA PRO A 560 18.90 17.98 -6.16
C PRO A 560 19.14 16.80 -5.20
N PHE A 561 18.97 16.97 -3.89
CA PHE A 561 19.08 15.88 -2.93
C PHE A 561 17.97 14.84 -3.09
N GLU A 562 16.77 15.27 -3.43
CA GLU A 562 15.60 14.41 -3.58
C GLU A 562 15.43 13.89 -5.03
N THR A 563 16.37 14.27 -5.91
CA THR A 563 16.37 13.88 -7.32
C THR A 563 17.41 12.80 -7.55
N PHE A 564 17.01 11.76 -8.28
CA PHE A 564 17.93 10.72 -8.74
C PHE A 564 17.52 10.19 -10.12
N ASP A 565 18.53 9.69 -10.84
CA ASP A 565 18.38 8.88 -12.04
C ASP A 565 18.91 7.48 -11.73
N ALA A 566 18.17 6.45 -12.12
CA ALA A 566 18.53 5.07 -11.87
C ALA A 566 18.28 4.22 -13.10
N SER A 567 19.09 3.18 -13.30
CA SER A 567 18.86 2.14 -14.28
C SER A 567 19.16 0.77 -13.70
N ILE A 568 18.47 -0.24 -14.21
CA ILE A 568 18.78 -1.63 -13.93
C ILE A 568 18.65 -2.45 -15.21
N GLU A 569 19.67 -3.25 -15.48
CA GLU A 569 19.68 -4.25 -16.55
C GLU A 569 19.72 -5.63 -15.92
N THR A 570 18.83 -6.53 -16.34
CA THR A 570 18.76 -7.88 -15.79
C THR A 570 18.73 -8.91 -16.90
N ILE A 571 19.62 -9.90 -16.80
CA ILE A 571 19.68 -11.09 -17.65
C ILE A 571 19.40 -12.30 -16.80
N THR A 572 18.41 -13.09 -17.20
CA THR A 572 17.98 -14.27 -16.46
C THR A 572 17.98 -15.49 -17.34
N GLY A 573 18.39 -16.63 -16.78
CA GLY A 573 18.22 -17.94 -17.38
C GLY A 573 17.69 -18.93 -16.36
N TYR A 574 16.85 -19.88 -16.77
CA TYR A 574 16.39 -20.94 -15.89
C TYR A 574 16.34 -22.30 -16.58
N GLY A 575 16.43 -23.34 -15.76
CA GLY A 575 16.15 -24.72 -16.14
C GLY A 575 15.30 -25.40 -15.09
N GLN A 576 14.29 -26.15 -15.52
CA GLN A 576 13.38 -26.87 -14.65
C GLN A 576 13.06 -28.24 -15.22
N ILE A 577 12.96 -29.22 -14.34
CA ILE A 577 12.56 -30.60 -14.64
C ILE A 577 11.24 -30.86 -13.93
N GLY A 578 10.23 -31.25 -14.70
CA GLY A 578 9.00 -31.83 -14.16
C GLY A 578 9.14 -33.34 -14.07
N TYR A 579 8.77 -33.90 -12.94
CA TYR A 579 8.86 -35.38 -12.72
C TYR A 579 7.53 -35.93 -12.16
N ALA A 580 7.26 -37.22 -12.43
CA ALA A 580 6.13 -37.91 -11.85
C ALA A 580 6.42 -39.40 -11.63
N ILE A 581 5.74 -39.97 -10.62
CA ILE A 581 5.67 -41.41 -10.32
C ILE A 581 4.22 -41.85 -10.41
N GLY A 582 3.85 -42.42 -11.55
CA GLY A 582 2.44 -42.67 -11.86
C GLY A 582 1.61 -41.41 -11.76
N ASP A 583 0.35 -41.55 -11.36
CA ASP A 583 -0.57 -40.44 -11.10
C ASP A 583 -0.58 -40.00 -9.63
N VAL A 584 0.28 -40.60 -8.80
CA VAL A 584 0.27 -40.47 -7.34
C VAL A 584 1.20 -39.31 -6.89
N LEU A 585 2.34 -39.14 -7.55
CA LEU A 585 3.30 -38.16 -7.11
C LEU A 585 3.87 -37.42 -8.33
N ASP A 586 3.88 -36.12 -8.29
CA ASP A 586 4.54 -35.24 -9.25
C ASP A 586 5.21 -34.05 -8.57
N GLY A 587 6.05 -33.34 -9.30
CA GLY A 587 6.72 -32.17 -8.79
C GLY A 587 7.69 -31.58 -9.77
N THR A 588 8.37 -30.52 -9.34
CA THR A 588 9.37 -29.83 -10.13
C THR A 588 10.65 -29.63 -9.33
N VAL A 589 11.78 -29.64 -10.01
CA VAL A 589 13.07 -29.20 -9.48
C VAL A 589 13.70 -28.30 -10.52
N GLY A 590 14.12 -27.12 -10.10
CA GLY A 590 14.69 -26.14 -11.00
C GLY A 590 15.64 -25.18 -10.33
N ILE A 591 16.32 -24.42 -11.14
CA ILE A 591 17.18 -23.31 -10.73
C ILE A 591 17.00 -22.16 -11.69
N ARG A 592 16.97 -20.97 -11.13
CA ARG A 592 16.97 -19.70 -11.86
C ARG A 592 18.24 -18.94 -11.53
N VAL A 593 18.94 -18.44 -12.53
CA VAL A 593 20.14 -17.63 -12.39
C VAL A 593 19.85 -16.24 -12.90
N VAL A 594 20.07 -15.25 -12.07
CA VAL A 594 19.74 -13.84 -12.34
C VAL A 594 20.96 -12.98 -12.17
N ARG A 595 21.39 -12.30 -13.23
CA ARG A 595 22.41 -11.27 -13.18
C ARG A 595 21.77 -9.90 -13.31
N SER A 596 22.07 -9.01 -12.38
CA SER A 596 21.59 -7.64 -12.38
C SER A 596 22.76 -6.66 -12.32
N ASP A 597 22.69 -5.62 -13.16
CA ASP A 597 23.62 -4.49 -13.22
C ASP A 597 22.81 -3.24 -12.88
N ILE A 598 23.12 -2.56 -11.75
CA ILE A 598 22.37 -1.38 -11.24
C ILE A 598 23.28 -0.16 -11.27
N SER A 599 22.75 0.96 -11.77
CA SER A 599 23.40 2.28 -11.69
C SER A 599 22.44 3.32 -11.13
N ILE A 600 22.88 4.12 -10.15
CA ILE A 600 22.07 5.19 -9.55
C ILE A 600 22.95 6.43 -9.39
N ALA A 601 22.47 7.58 -9.86
CA ALA A 601 23.13 8.87 -9.73
C ALA A 601 22.26 9.84 -8.94
N GLY A 602 22.86 10.57 -8.00
CA GLY A 602 22.18 11.55 -7.16
C GLY A 602 23.14 12.66 -6.67
N THR A 603 22.69 13.43 -5.66
CA THR A 603 23.48 14.54 -5.10
C THR A 603 23.42 14.54 -3.59
N SER A 604 24.58 14.52 -2.92
CA SER A 604 24.70 14.64 -1.47
C SER A 604 24.87 16.10 -1.03
N PHE A 605 24.28 16.46 0.09
CA PHE A 605 24.39 17.74 0.76
C PHE A 605 24.93 17.55 2.17
N ILE A 606 26.22 17.76 2.36
CA ILE A 606 26.87 17.62 3.66
C ILE A 606 27.40 19.00 4.07
N THR A 607 26.89 19.52 5.18
CA THR A 607 27.43 20.77 5.74
C THR A 607 28.74 20.44 6.46
N PRO A 608 29.86 21.09 6.14
CA PRO A 608 31.13 20.86 6.83
C PRO A 608 31.08 21.22 8.32
N LEU A 609 31.96 20.57 9.13
CA LEU A 609 32.04 20.81 10.58
C LEU A 609 32.56 22.21 10.95
N ASP A 610 33.34 22.83 10.09
CA ASP A 610 33.89 24.19 10.25
C ASP A 610 32.87 25.30 9.95
N ASN A 611 31.60 24.97 9.76
CA ASN A 611 30.52 25.86 9.37
C ASN A 611 30.66 26.52 7.97
N SER A 612 31.52 26.01 7.13
CA SER A 612 31.56 26.36 5.71
C SER A 612 30.19 26.11 5.05
N PRO A 613 29.89 26.71 3.90
CA PRO A 613 28.66 26.46 3.16
C PRO A 613 28.48 24.99 2.85
N THR A 614 27.23 24.53 2.89
CA THR A 614 26.87 23.17 2.50
C THR A 614 27.33 22.89 1.07
N LEU A 615 28.04 21.78 0.88
CA LEU A 615 28.52 21.36 -0.42
C LEU A 615 27.51 20.40 -1.08
N ALA A 616 27.15 20.73 -2.31
CA ALA A 616 26.40 19.84 -3.19
C ALA A 616 27.42 18.98 -3.97
N THR A 617 27.43 17.68 -3.72
CA THR A 617 28.39 16.76 -4.32
C THR A 617 27.65 15.70 -5.12
N PRO A 618 27.88 15.56 -6.45
CA PRO A 618 27.37 14.44 -7.22
C PRO A 618 27.90 13.11 -6.65
N VAL A 619 27.04 12.14 -6.57
CA VAL A 619 27.35 10.78 -6.06
C VAL A 619 26.70 9.74 -6.96
N SER A 620 27.35 8.59 -7.10
CA SER A 620 26.80 7.47 -7.86
C SER A 620 27.03 6.13 -7.17
N LEU A 621 26.19 5.17 -7.48
CA LEU A 621 26.33 3.76 -7.17
C LEU A 621 26.34 3.01 -8.50
N ASP A 622 27.31 2.11 -8.67
CA ASP A 622 27.32 1.11 -9.75
C ASP A 622 27.60 -0.25 -9.09
N ASP A 623 26.65 -1.18 -9.19
CA ASP A 623 26.73 -2.50 -8.58
C ASP A 623 26.32 -3.60 -9.56
N LYS A 624 26.97 -4.76 -9.45
CA LYS A 624 26.75 -5.94 -10.30
C LYS A 624 26.77 -7.21 -9.45
N PHE A 625 25.71 -7.99 -9.57
CA PHE A 625 25.63 -9.22 -8.81
C PHE A 625 24.91 -10.32 -9.58
N THR A 626 25.09 -11.55 -9.11
CA THR A 626 24.44 -12.74 -9.66
C THR A 626 23.84 -13.55 -8.53
N ASP A 627 22.56 -13.93 -8.68
CA ASP A 627 21.84 -14.75 -7.72
C ASP A 627 21.51 -16.12 -8.32
N TYR A 628 21.51 -17.13 -7.47
CA TYR A 628 21.16 -18.50 -7.77
C TYR A 628 19.96 -18.88 -6.92
N LEU A 629 18.80 -19.11 -7.54
CA LEU A 629 17.52 -19.29 -6.89
C LEU A 629 17.00 -20.73 -7.15
N PRO A 630 17.46 -21.72 -6.38
CA PRO A 630 16.96 -23.08 -6.49
C PRO A 630 15.55 -23.20 -5.94
N ASN A 631 14.78 -24.12 -6.52
CA ASN A 631 13.46 -24.47 -6.03
C ASN A 631 13.15 -25.95 -6.25
N ALA A 632 12.33 -26.52 -5.39
CA ALA A 632 11.83 -27.87 -5.49
C ALA A 632 10.40 -27.92 -4.95
N SER A 633 9.54 -28.68 -5.62
CA SER A 633 8.18 -28.93 -5.17
C SER A 633 7.81 -30.41 -5.36
N ILE A 634 6.94 -30.88 -4.48
CA ILE A 634 6.35 -32.22 -4.50
C ILE A 634 4.86 -32.06 -4.30
N ARG A 635 4.07 -32.72 -5.15
CA ARG A 635 2.63 -32.91 -4.96
C ARG A 635 2.37 -34.41 -4.88
N TRP A 636 1.89 -34.86 -3.73
CA TRP A 636 1.51 -36.24 -3.46
C TRP A 636 -0.02 -36.35 -3.40
N ARG A 637 -0.63 -36.98 -4.39
CA ARG A 637 -2.06 -37.34 -4.39
C ARG A 637 -2.25 -38.59 -3.58
N ILE A 638 -2.65 -38.42 -2.30
CA ILE A 638 -2.91 -39.52 -1.36
C ILE A 638 -4.17 -40.29 -1.81
N THR A 639 -5.20 -39.53 -2.23
CA THR A 639 -6.39 -39.99 -2.95
C THR A 639 -6.66 -39.01 -4.10
N PRO A 640 -7.61 -39.29 -5.01
CA PRO A 640 -7.99 -38.31 -6.04
C PRO A 640 -8.44 -36.94 -5.47
N GLU A 641 -9.00 -36.95 -4.26
CA GLU A 641 -9.54 -35.76 -3.58
C GLU A 641 -8.54 -35.14 -2.58
N LEU A 642 -7.58 -35.92 -2.06
CA LEU A 642 -6.65 -35.49 -1.01
C LEU A 642 -5.22 -35.45 -1.52
N GLN A 643 -4.61 -34.29 -1.47
CA GLN A 643 -3.22 -34.11 -1.85
C GLN A 643 -2.40 -33.36 -0.79
N LEU A 644 -1.13 -33.72 -0.70
CA LEU A 644 -0.11 -33.03 0.09
C LEU A 644 0.86 -32.35 -0.87
N ARG A 645 1.10 -31.05 -0.66
CA ARG A 645 2.13 -30.29 -1.36
C ARG A 645 3.25 -29.92 -0.40
N LEU A 646 4.48 -30.09 -0.84
CA LEU A 646 5.68 -29.61 -0.16
C LEU A 646 6.48 -28.74 -1.13
N SER A 647 7.05 -27.65 -0.65
CA SER A 647 7.97 -26.85 -1.44
C SER A 647 9.11 -26.30 -0.59
N ALA A 648 10.27 -26.17 -1.22
CA ALA A 648 11.45 -25.52 -0.69
C ALA A 648 11.98 -24.58 -1.77
N THR A 649 12.09 -23.28 -1.47
CA THR A 649 12.44 -22.26 -2.45
C THR A 649 13.38 -21.24 -1.86
N GLN A 650 14.33 -20.76 -2.65
CA GLN A 650 15.13 -19.59 -2.34
C GLN A 650 14.67 -18.44 -3.22
N THR A 651 14.41 -17.30 -2.58
CA THR A 651 13.91 -16.09 -3.25
C THR A 651 14.64 -14.87 -2.73
N ARG A 652 14.57 -13.77 -3.47
CA ARG A 652 15.20 -12.52 -3.08
C ARG A 652 14.28 -11.31 -3.31
N THR A 653 14.56 -10.20 -2.61
CA THR A 653 14.01 -8.89 -2.93
C THR A 653 15.15 -7.87 -2.96
N LEU A 654 15.23 -7.10 -4.03
CA LEU A 654 16.21 -6.01 -4.15
C LEU A 654 15.76 -4.80 -3.34
N PRO A 655 16.70 -3.99 -2.80
CA PRO A 655 16.38 -2.66 -2.27
C PRO A 655 15.83 -1.73 -3.35
N SER A 656 15.03 -0.74 -2.98
CA SER A 656 14.51 0.25 -3.92
C SER A 656 15.59 1.21 -4.46
N PHE A 657 15.35 1.80 -5.63
CA PHE A 657 16.23 2.85 -6.12
C PHE A 657 16.38 3.99 -5.10
N ALA A 658 15.27 4.38 -4.45
CA ALA A 658 15.31 5.38 -3.39
C ALA A 658 16.10 4.91 -2.15
N GLN A 659 16.02 3.63 -1.79
CA GLN A 659 16.81 3.06 -0.70
C GLN A 659 18.30 2.96 -1.03
N LEU A 660 18.63 2.61 -2.27
CA LEU A 660 20.01 2.53 -2.75
C LEU A 660 20.59 3.89 -3.13
N ASN A 661 19.76 4.94 -3.25
CA ASN A 661 20.22 6.27 -3.65
C ASN A 661 21.42 6.70 -2.78
N PRO A 662 22.61 6.95 -3.36
CA PRO A 662 23.79 7.31 -2.60
C PRO A 662 23.74 8.73 -2.02
N SER A 663 22.68 9.49 -2.34
CA SER A 663 22.48 10.86 -1.83
C SER A 663 22.30 10.86 -0.32
N ARG A 664 22.95 11.83 0.34
CA ARG A 664 22.92 12.03 1.79
C ARG A 664 22.75 13.51 2.11
N ASN A 665 21.80 13.83 2.98
CA ASN A 665 21.64 15.18 3.50
C ASN A 665 21.97 15.17 4.99
N LEU A 666 23.03 15.91 5.37
CA LEU A 666 23.50 16.00 6.74
C LEU A 666 23.66 17.47 7.15
N GLY A 667 22.78 17.91 8.03
CA GLY A 667 22.74 19.28 8.53
C GLY A 667 23.89 19.66 9.45
N ARG A 668 23.88 20.90 9.93
CA ARG A 668 24.82 21.39 10.96
C ARG A 668 24.55 20.73 12.30
N PRO A 669 25.57 20.59 13.18
CA PRO A 669 25.35 20.25 14.57
C PRO A 669 24.34 21.21 15.20
N GLY A 670 23.37 20.69 15.91
CA GLY A 670 22.39 21.51 16.63
C GLY A 670 23.09 22.37 17.69
N THR A 671 22.84 23.68 17.68
CA THR A 671 23.29 24.58 18.72
C THR A 671 22.30 24.58 19.87
N GLN A 672 22.73 24.04 21.00
CA GLN A 672 22.12 24.12 22.35
C GLN A 672 20.62 23.85 22.51
N GLN A 673 20.32 22.79 23.22
CA GLN A 673 19.08 22.66 24.00
C GLN A 673 19.38 22.94 25.49
N PRO A 674 18.53 23.73 26.20
CA PRO A 674 18.85 24.24 27.54
C PRO A 674 18.80 23.24 28.69
N ASN A 675 18.43 21.99 28.47
CA ASN A 675 18.07 21.04 29.54
C ASN A 675 18.93 19.79 29.65
N GLY A 676 20.23 19.86 29.32
CA GLY A 676 21.14 18.73 29.53
C GLY A 676 20.87 17.51 28.65
N ASN A 677 20.19 17.69 27.51
CA ASN A 677 19.97 16.64 26.52
C ASN A 677 21.31 16.20 25.91
N PRO A 678 21.67 14.91 25.95
CA PRO A 678 22.93 14.39 25.36
C PRO A 678 23.07 14.58 23.86
N PHE A 679 22.01 15.05 23.16
CA PHE A 679 22.01 15.36 21.73
C PHE A 679 22.40 16.81 21.39
N LEU A 680 22.88 17.56 22.37
CA LEU A 680 23.64 18.79 22.12
C LEU A 680 24.81 18.46 21.21
N ASN A 681 24.88 19.04 20.05
CA ASN A 681 25.87 18.82 19.00
C ASN A 681 25.60 17.60 18.06
N ALA A 682 24.48 16.92 18.16
CA ALA A 682 24.13 15.91 17.17
C ALA A 682 23.87 16.55 15.80
N ARG A 683 24.40 15.93 14.77
CA ARG A 683 24.05 16.22 13.38
C ARG A 683 22.88 15.33 12.99
N VAL A 684 21.82 15.92 12.50
CA VAL A 684 20.67 15.17 12.01
C VAL A 684 20.73 15.09 10.49
N GLY A 685 20.51 13.90 9.97
CA GLY A 685 20.54 13.64 8.54
C GLY A 685 19.56 12.59 8.08
N ARG A 686 19.48 12.47 6.76
CA ARG A 686 18.72 11.44 6.07
C ARG A 686 19.38 11.10 4.73
N GLY A 687 19.07 9.92 4.20
CA GLY A 687 19.58 9.49 2.90
C GLY A 687 19.24 8.07 2.60
N GLY A 688 19.56 7.63 1.41
CA GLY A 688 19.58 6.22 1.08
C GLY A 688 20.85 5.54 1.61
N ASN A 689 21.04 4.30 1.25
CA ASN A 689 22.17 3.48 1.67
C ASN A 689 22.67 2.62 0.50
N PRO A 690 23.72 3.04 -0.18
CA PRO A 690 24.29 2.29 -1.30
C PRO A 690 24.90 0.94 -0.91
N ASP A 691 25.16 0.72 0.41
CA ASP A 691 25.75 -0.52 0.92
C ASP A 691 24.70 -1.60 1.23
N LEU A 692 23.42 -1.33 0.94
CA LEU A 692 22.35 -2.30 1.22
C LEU A 692 22.53 -3.59 0.42
N GLN A 693 22.45 -4.70 1.15
CA GLN A 693 22.38 -6.03 0.58
C GLN A 693 20.91 -6.40 0.26
N ARG A 694 20.73 -7.27 -0.70
CA ARG A 694 19.43 -7.85 -1.05
C ARG A 694 18.85 -8.63 0.12
N ALA A 695 17.56 -8.52 0.35
CA ALA A 695 16.88 -9.42 1.26
C ALA A 695 16.73 -10.80 0.58
N GLU A 696 17.19 -11.85 1.23
CA GLU A 696 17.15 -13.24 0.75
C GLU A 696 16.28 -14.08 1.68
N SER A 697 15.49 -14.98 1.13
CA SER A 697 14.61 -15.85 1.91
C SER A 697 14.77 -17.31 1.52
N ASN A 698 15.00 -18.16 2.51
CA ASN A 698 14.80 -19.59 2.42
C ASN A 698 13.39 -19.91 2.92
N SER A 699 12.53 -20.38 2.02
CA SER A 699 11.12 -20.63 2.29
C SER A 699 10.78 -22.11 2.21
N TYR A 700 10.03 -22.59 3.21
CA TYR A 700 9.58 -23.97 3.31
C TYR A 700 8.07 -23.98 3.55
N ASP A 701 7.35 -24.69 2.70
CA ASP A 701 5.90 -24.74 2.72
C ASP A 701 5.40 -26.19 2.71
N ALA A 702 4.33 -26.44 3.46
CA ALA A 702 3.58 -27.69 3.39
C ALA A 702 2.08 -27.39 3.42
N SER A 703 1.32 -27.94 2.48
CA SER A 703 -0.14 -27.75 2.37
C SER A 703 -0.85 -29.08 2.17
N LEU A 704 -1.78 -29.41 3.08
CA LEU A 704 -2.70 -30.53 2.93
C LEU A 704 -4.03 -30.00 2.39
N GLU A 705 -4.48 -30.52 1.26
CA GLU A 705 -5.61 -30.01 0.49
C GLU A 705 -6.62 -31.14 0.19
N TYR A 706 -7.89 -30.93 0.55
CA TYR A 706 -8.95 -31.88 0.36
C TYR A 706 -10.10 -31.30 -0.46
N PHE A 707 -10.31 -31.81 -1.68
CA PHE A 707 -11.31 -31.40 -2.64
C PHE A 707 -12.45 -32.40 -2.65
N PHE A 708 -13.47 -32.22 -1.80
CA PHE A 708 -14.53 -33.17 -1.57
C PHE A 708 -15.77 -32.99 -2.44
N SER A 709 -15.85 -31.88 -3.18
CA SER A 709 -16.88 -31.62 -4.19
C SER A 709 -16.40 -30.53 -5.19
N PRO A 710 -17.08 -30.31 -6.30
CA PRO A 710 -16.72 -29.23 -7.26
C PRO A 710 -16.64 -27.84 -6.65
N THR A 711 -17.39 -27.57 -5.57
CA THR A 711 -17.35 -26.31 -4.80
C THR A 711 -16.85 -26.52 -3.38
N GLY A 712 -16.49 -27.76 -3.02
CA GLY A 712 -16.11 -28.17 -1.66
C GLY A 712 -14.60 -28.37 -1.53
N PHE A 713 -13.96 -27.51 -0.77
CA PHE A 713 -12.52 -27.49 -0.59
C PHE A 713 -12.15 -27.16 0.86
N MET A 714 -11.18 -27.87 1.39
CA MET A 714 -10.56 -27.57 2.68
C MET A 714 -9.04 -27.69 2.56
N SER A 715 -8.31 -26.78 3.16
CA SER A 715 -6.85 -26.88 3.24
C SER A 715 -6.30 -26.34 4.55
N VAL A 716 -5.15 -26.91 4.93
CA VAL A 716 -4.29 -26.38 5.99
C VAL A 716 -2.88 -26.32 5.45
N ALA A 717 -2.28 -25.14 5.50
CA ALA A 717 -0.90 -24.94 5.10
C ALA A 717 -0.09 -24.42 6.30
N VAL A 718 1.15 -24.88 6.40
CA VAL A 718 2.14 -24.36 7.34
C VAL A 718 3.34 -23.91 6.54
N PHE A 719 3.95 -22.81 6.95
CA PHE A 719 5.12 -22.28 6.26
C PHE A 719 6.11 -21.63 7.21
N ARG A 720 7.37 -21.61 6.77
CA ARG A 720 8.46 -20.87 7.40
C ARG A 720 9.24 -20.13 6.33
N ARG A 721 9.59 -18.88 6.64
CA ARG A 721 10.54 -18.07 5.89
C ARG A 721 11.63 -17.58 6.83
N ASP A 722 12.85 -17.99 6.57
CA ASP A 722 14.06 -17.46 7.20
C ASP A 722 14.64 -16.42 6.24
N VAL A 723 14.71 -15.16 6.68
CA VAL A 723 15.08 -14.02 5.84
C VAL A 723 16.35 -13.38 6.36
N ASP A 724 17.35 -13.36 5.50
CA ASP A 724 18.60 -12.64 5.74
C ASP A 724 18.54 -11.25 5.10
N ASN A 725 19.28 -10.29 5.67
CA ASN A 725 19.38 -8.91 5.17
C ASN A 725 18.03 -8.20 5.02
N PHE A 726 17.08 -8.45 5.92
CA PHE A 726 15.78 -7.81 5.87
C PHE A 726 15.91 -6.29 5.96
N ILE A 727 15.35 -5.56 4.99
CA ILE A 727 15.54 -4.13 4.85
C ILE A 727 14.50 -3.36 5.66
N GLN A 728 14.97 -2.43 6.50
CA GLN A 728 14.11 -1.52 7.27
C GLN A 728 14.73 -0.13 7.32
N THR A 729 13.88 0.90 7.30
CA THR A 729 14.33 2.28 7.54
C THR A 729 14.28 2.58 9.03
N LEU A 730 15.42 2.96 9.59
CA LEU A 730 15.58 3.24 11.01
C LEU A 730 16.30 4.55 11.23
N THR A 731 15.97 5.20 12.34
CA THR A 731 16.79 6.28 12.88
C THR A 731 17.96 5.67 13.65
N ASN A 732 19.15 5.87 13.14
CA ASN A 732 20.39 5.31 13.69
C ASN A 732 21.27 6.40 14.27
N ARG A 733 22.00 6.11 15.36
CA ARG A 733 22.98 7.01 15.97
C ARG A 733 24.35 6.36 15.85
N PHE A 734 25.34 7.09 15.44
CA PHE A 734 26.72 6.62 15.34
C PHE A 734 27.72 7.75 15.53
N ASN A 735 28.97 7.38 15.76
CA ASN A 735 30.10 8.30 15.80
C ASN A 735 30.89 8.14 14.51
N ASP A 736 31.15 9.24 13.82
CA ASP A 736 31.97 9.27 12.62
C ASP A 736 32.95 10.45 12.73
N PRO A 737 34.29 10.17 12.78
CA PRO A 737 35.28 11.22 12.93
C PRO A 737 35.24 12.31 11.84
N ALA A 738 34.82 11.96 10.62
CA ALA A 738 34.71 12.89 9.51
C ALA A 738 33.40 13.68 9.52
N LEU A 739 32.34 13.13 10.10
CA LEU A 739 30.99 13.72 10.08
C LEU A 739 30.60 14.34 11.42
N GLY A 740 31.23 13.94 12.51
CA GLY A 740 31.02 14.48 13.85
C GLY A 740 30.84 13.42 14.93
N PRO A 741 30.96 13.80 16.20
CA PRO A 741 30.93 12.86 17.31
C PRO A 741 29.58 12.20 17.56
N ILE A 742 28.49 12.84 17.13
CA ILE A 742 27.15 12.29 17.21
C ILE A 742 26.42 12.59 15.90
N VAL A 743 26.15 11.55 15.13
CA VAL A 743 25.36 11.61 13.89
C VAL A 743 24.10 10.80 14.10
N ILE A 744 22.96 11.40 13.86
CA ILE A 744 21.63 10.76 13.91
C ILE A 744 21.04 10.79 12.50
N GLU A 745 20.93 9.64 11.87
CA GLU A 745 20.42 9.53 10.52
C GLU A 745 19.23 8.58 10.44
N ASN A 746 18.20 9.03 9.72
CA ASN A 746 17.14 8.16 9.25
C ASN A 746 17.54 7.62 7.88
N ARG A 747 17.82 6.32 7.80
CA ARG A 747 18.22 5.66 6.55
C ARG A 747 17.84 4.18 6.53
N PRO A 748 17.69 3.56 5.36
CA PRO A 748 17.49 2.13 5.25
C PRO A 748 18.73 1.36 5.66
N ILE A 749 18.54 0.26 6.39
CA ILE A 749 19.59 -0.67 6.80
C ILE A 749 19.14 -2.11 6.64
N ASN A 750 20.08 -3.03 6.52
CA ASN A 750 19.81 -4.46 6.63
C ASN A 750 19.71 -4.85 8.11
N THR A 751 18.63 -5.52 8.49
CA THR A 751 18.48 -6.17 9.78
C THR A 751 18.68 -7.67 9.64
N GLN A 752 19.10 -8.34 10.72
CA GLN A 752 19.41 -9.76 10.67
C GLN A 752 18.27 -10.62 11.26
N ASN A 753 18.32 -11.91 10.97
CA ASN A 753 17.46 -12.93 11.59
C ASN A 753 15.96 -12.62 11.52
N ALA A 754 15.47 -12.11 10.40
CA ALA A 754 14.01 -11.99 10.23
C ALA A 754 13.43 -13.39 9.98
N ARG A 755 12.36 -13.71 10.71
CA ARG A 755 11.66 -15.00 10.59
C ARG A 755 10.17 -14.78 10.56
N ILE A 756 9.51 -15.50 9.66
CA ILE A 756 8.05 -15.51 9.52
C ILE A 756 7.58 -16.95 9.53
N ASP A 757 6.93 -17.35 10.62
CA ASP A 757 6.24 -18.64 10.76
C ASP A 757 4.74 -18.42 10.64
N GLY A 758 4.02 -19.32 9.95
CA GLY A 758 2.59 -19.16 9.81
C GLY A 758 1.82 -20.44 9.56
N VAL A 759 0.52 -20.32 9.81
CA VAL A 759 -0.49 -21.35 9.51
C VAL A 759 -1.62 -20.65 8.75
N GLU A 760 -2.02 -21.24 7.64
CA GLU A 760 -3.18 -20.83 6.84
C GLU A 760 -4.19 -21.98 6.82
N ALA A 761 -5.44 -21.70 7.13
CA ALA A 761 -6.53 -22.67 7.02
C ALA A 761 -7.65 -22.08 6.16
N GLN A 762 -8.21 -22.87 5.28
CA GLN A 762 -9.28 -22.49 4.39
C GLN A 762 -10.35 -23.58 4.34
N LEU A 763 -11.60 -23.17 4.32
CA LEU A 763 -12.77 -23.99 4.01
C LEU A 763 -13.65 -23.21 3.03
N SER A 764 -14.08 -23.87 1.97
CA SER A 764 -15.04 -23.30 1.01
C SER A 764 -15.97 -24.39 0.54
N THR A 765 -17.27 -24.19 0.64
CA THR A 765 -18.26 -25.15 0.13
C THR A 765 -19.63 -24.52 -0.01
N PHE A 766 -20.44 -25.04 -0.94
CA PHE A 766 -21.88 -25.00 -0.84
C PHE A 766 -22.38 -26.26 -0.13
N PHE A 767 -23.50 -26.18 0.56
CA PHE A 767 -24.04 -27.29 1.35
C PHE A 767 -24.80 -28.31 0.48
N ASP A 768 -24.18 -28.78 -0.59
CA ASP A 768 -24.69 -29.76 -1.54
C ASP A 768 -24.58 -31.21 -0.99
N PHE A 769 -25.06 -31.41 0.24
CA PHE A 769 -25.07 -32.72 0.88
C PHE A 769 -26.45 -33.36 0.77
N ASP A 770 -26.55 -34.62 0.38
CA ASP A 770 -27.81 -35.33 0.14
C ASP A 770 -28.73 -35.43 1.35
N PHE A 771 -28.17 -35.40 2.56
CA PHE A 771 -28.93 -35.41 3.80
C PHE A 771 -29.58 -34.08 4.18
N LEU A 772 -29.26 -32.99 3.47
CA LEU A 772 -29.79 -31.67 3.73
C LEU A 772 -31.03 -31.38 2.87
N PRO A 773 -31.99 -30.61 3.38
CA PRO A 773 -33.13 -30.17 2.57
C PRO A 773 -32.68 -29.25 1.44
N ASP A 774 -33.41 -29.24 0.31
CA ASP A 774 -33.07 -28.51 -0.90
C ASP A 774 -32.81 -27.01 -0.70
N PHE A 775 -33.50 -26.35 0.23
CA PHE A 775 -33.23 -24.95 0.51
C PHE A 775 -31.85 -24.72 1.12
N ALA A 776 -31.32 -25.68 1.89
CA ALA A 776 -30.00 -25.58 2.51
C ALA A 776 -28.89 -25.63 1.45
N ARG A 777 -29.08 -26.31 0.33
CA ARG A 777 -28.17 -26.37 -0.81
C ARG A 777 -27.95 -25.01 -1.46
N SER A 778 -28.84 -24.06 -1.22
CA SER A 778 -28.69 -22.67 -1.70
C SER A 778 -27.63 -21.87 -0.92
N PHE A 779 -27.20 -22.35 0.23
CA PHE A 779 -26.22 -21.67 1.07
C PHE A 779 -24.84 -22.28 0.91
N GLY A 780 -23.83 -21.40 1.07
CA GLY A 780 -22.44 -21.79 1.10
C GLY A 780 -21.67 -20.97 2.13
N VAL A 781 -20.47 -21.40 2.41
CA VAL A 781 -19.56 -20.73 3.34
C VAL A 781 -18.12 -20.76 2.81
N GLN A 782 -17.40 -19.66 3.01
CA GLN A 782 -15.95 -19.63 2.89
C GLN A 782 -15.38 -19.11 4.21
N ILE A 783 -14.38 -19.80 4.73
CA ILE A 783 -13.68 -19.41 5.96
C ILE A 783 -12.19 -19.45 5.66
N ASN A 784 -11.53 -18.34 5.86
CA ASN A 784 -10.08 -18.22 5.79
C ASN A 784 -9.56 -17.78 7.16
N TYR A 785 -8.59 -18.48 7.67
CA TYR A 785 -7.88 -18.13 8.90
C TYR A 785 -6.38 -18.14 8.65
N THR A 786 -5.70 -17.10 9.13
CA THR A 786 -4.25 -16.99 9.04
C THR A 786 -3.67 -16.65 10.41
N TYR A 787 -2.68 -17.42 10.83
CA TYR A 787 -1.82 -17.11 11.97
C TYR A 787 -0.41 -16.80 11.46
N LEU A 788 0.18 -15.71 11.96
CA LEU A 788 1.55 -15.26 11.62
C LEU A 788 2.32 -14.91 12.89
N ASP A 789 3.54 -15.42 13.02
CA ASP A 789 4.54 -14.94 13.98
C ASP A 789 5.76 -14.42 13.20
N ALA A 790 5.81 -13.11 13.01
CA ALA A 790 6.81 -12.42 12.22
C ALA A 790 7.68 -11.53 13.13
N LYS A 791 8.98 -11.77 13.15
CA LYS A 791 9.94 -11.08 14.02
C LYS A 791 11.26 -10.84 13.31
N THR A 792 11.95 -9.78 13.69
CA THR A 792 13.31 -9.48 13.25
C THR A 792 14.14 -8.97 14.42
N ASP A 793 15.46 -9.11 14.33
CA ASP A 793 16.38 -8.51 15.26
C ASP A 793 16.64 -7.06 14.83
N PHE A 794 16.37 -6.15 15.74
CA PHE A 794 16.35 -4.72 15.53
C PHE A 794 17.55 -4.08 16.24
N PRO A 795 18.52 -3.54 15.51
CA PRO A 795 19.70 -2.93 16.14
C PRO A 795 19.33 -1.61 16.83
N ILE A 796 19.79 -1.42 18.03
CA ILE A 796 19.73 -0.16 18.76
C ILE A 796 21.11 0.15 19.36
N GLN A 797 21.47 1.43 19.32
CA GLN A 797 22.66 1.90 20.00
C GLN A 797 22.24 2.45 21.37
N LEU A 798 22.91 1.97 22.41
CA LEU A 798 22.74 2.44 23.79
C LEU A 798 23.47 3.77 24.00
N GLU A 799 23.16 4.49 25.08
CA GLU A 799 23.79 5.78 25.41
C GLU A 799 25.31 5.72 25.54
N ASN A 800 25.82 4.59 26.01
CA ASN A 800 27.27 4.34 26.13
C ASN A 800 27.97 4.05 24.79
N GLY A 801 27.26 4.15 23.66
CA GLY A 801 27.78 3.87 22.33
C GLY A 801 27.86 2.40 21.96
N SER A 802 27.49 1.47 22.85
CA SER A 802 27.45 0.05 22.52
C SER A 802 26.19 -0.29 21.71
N GLU A 803 26.31 -1.21 20.77
CA GLU A 803 25.19 -1.72 19.98
C GLU A 803 24.58 -2.95 20.65
N THR A 804 23.26 -3.05 20.59
CA THR A 804 22.51 -4.23 21.00
C THR A 804 21.38 -4.47 20.00
N ALA A 805 20.76 -5.63 20.04
CA ALA A 805 19.61 -5.94 19.21
C ALA A 805 18.39 -6.29 20.07
N ILE A 806 17.25 -5.76 19.70
CA ILE A 806 15.97 -6.13 20.31
C ILE A 806 15.20 -6.97 19.30
N ARG A 807 14.83 -8.20 19.69
CA ARG A 807 13.92 -9.01 18.90
C ARG A 807 12.49 -8.52 19.05
N ASP A 808 11.90 -8.03 17.98
CA ASP A 808 10.55 -7.47 17.98
C ASP A 808 9.76 -7.87 16.71
N ARG A 809 8.46 -7.58 16.73
CA ARG A 809 7.56 -7.88 15.63
C ARG A 809 7.91 -7.07 14.39
N ILE A 810 7.70 -7.64 13.22
CA ILE A 810 7.66 -6.89 11.96
C ILE A 810 6.42 -5.99 11.98
N GLN A 811 6.55 -4.77 11.46
CA GLN A 811 5.46 -3.79 11.39
C GLN A 811 4.33 -4.28 10.48
N GLU A 812 3.11 -3.79 10.74
CA GLU A 812 1.88 -4.06 9.97
C GLU A 812 1.41 -5.52 9.97
N VAL A 813 2.11 -6.45 10.63
CA VAL A 813 1.76 -7.86 10.69
C VAL A 813 0.82 -8.18 11.83
N SER A 814 -0.42 -8.53 11.51
CA SER A 814 -1.38 -9.07 12.49
C SER A 814 -1.13 -10.56 12.73
N LYS A 815 -1.14 -10.98 14.01
CA LYS A 815 -0.97 -12.39 14.36
C LYS A 815 -2.14 -13.27 13.87
N HIS A 816 -3.36 -12.74 13.90
CA HIS A 816 -4.57 -13.47 13.53
C HIS A 816 -5.36 -12.63 12.53
N THR A 817 -5.75 -13.26 11.44
CA THR A 817 -6.67 -12.70 10.44
C THR A 817 -7.77 -13.71 10.17
N TYR A 818 -9.00 -13.23 10.17
CA TYR A 818 -10.21 -14.00 9.91
C TYR A 818 -10.95 -13.37 8.73
N ASN A 819 -11.37 -14.22 7.80
CA ASN A 819 -12.27 -13.83 6.73
C ASN A 819 -13.37 -14.89 6.63
N ILE A 820 -14.62 -14.51 6.93
CA ILE A 820 -15.77 -15.40 6.95
C ILE A 820 -16.78 -14.87 5.95
N VAL A 821 -17.18 -15.70 4.99
CA VAL A 821 -18.10 -15.34 3.92
C VAL A 821 -19.28 -16.30 3.94
N GLY A 822 -20.47 -15.78 4.15
CA GLY A 822 -21.73 -16.49 3.90
C GLY A 822 -22.17 -16.25 2.47
N LEU A 823 -22.51 -17.29 1.75
CA LEU A 823 -22.97 -17.29 0.37
C LEU A 823 -24.41 -17.77 0.28
N PHE A 824 -25.17 -17.17 -0.63
CA PHE A 824 -26.51 -17.60 -0.98
C PHE A 824 -26.66 -17.53 -2.50
N GLU A 825 -27.16 -18.62 -3.12
CA GLU A 825 -27.42 -18.67 -4.55
C GLU A 825 -28.61 -19.57 -4.84
N ARG A 826 -29.74 -18.97 -5.28
CA ARG A 826 -30.95 -19.70 -5.63
C ARG A 826 -31.73 -18.98 -6.71
N GLY A 827 -31.91 -19.63 -7.87
CA GLY A 827 -32.63 -19.08 -8.99
C GLY A 827 -32.08 -17.75 -9.44
N PRO A 828 -32.89 -16.67 -9.51
CA PRO A 828 -32.37 -15.36 -9.95
C PRO A 828 -31.64 -14.58 -8.87
N VAL A 829 -31.63 -15.04 -7.62
CA VAL A 829 -31.07 -14.28 -6.49
C VAL A 829 -29.77 -14.91 -6.03
N SER A 830 -28.74 -14.08 -5.91
CA SER A 830 -27.51 -14.44 -5.22
C SER A 830 -27.09 -13.37 -4.22
N GLY A 831 -26.40 -13.77 -3.17
CA GLY A 831 -25.95 -12.84 -2.13
C GLY A 831 -24.72 -13.33 -1.40
N ARG A 832 -23.95 -12.39 -0.86
CA ARG A 832 -22.75 -12.63 -0.12
C ARG A 832 -22.63 -11.66 1.06
N LEU A 833 -22.38 -12.19 2.24
CA LEU A 833 -22.08 -11.44 3.45
C LEU A 833 -20.65 -11.78 3.90
N THR A 834 -19.78 -10.81 3.93
CA THR A 834 -18.36 -10.98 4.25
C THR A 834 -17.99 -10.26 5.55
N TYR A 835 -17.40 -10.98 6.49
CA TYR A 835 -16.82 -10.42 7.70
C TYR A 835 -15.31 -10.64 7.71
N ASN A 836 -14.55 -9.54 7.71
CA ASN A 836 -13.09 -9.55 7.80
C ASN A 836 -12.65 -8.94 9.14
N LYS A 837 -11.69 -9.58 9.82
CA LYS A 837 -11.13 -9.10 11.08
C LYS A 837 -9.65 -9.37 11.18
N ARG A 838 -8.89 -8.36 11.62
CA ARG A 838 -7.46 -8.47 11.97
C ARG A 838 -7.28 -8.29 13.48
N SER A 839 -6.35 -9.05 14.08
CA SER A 839 -5.91 -8.80 15.46
C SER A 839 -5.01 -7.56 15.52
N SER A 840 -4.69 -7.12 16.73
CA SER A 840 -3.76 -6.01 16.94
C SER A 840 -2.38 -6.29 16.31
N TYR A 841 -1.75 -5.23 15.78
CA TYR A 841 -0.41 -5.30 15.20
C TYR A 841 0.42 -4.06 15.55
N LEU A 842 1.74 -4.17 15.37
CA LEU A 842 2.65 -3.05 15.48
C LEU A 842 2.50 -2.19 14.23
N ASP A 843 1.90 -1.02 14.38
CA ASP A 843 1.68 -0.06 13.30
C ASP A 843 2.96 0.70 12.97
N ARG A 844 3.60 1.24 14.01
CA ARG A 844 4.85 1.98 13.91
C ARG A 844 5.77 1.69 15.09
N ARG A 845 7.06 1.68 14.82
CA ARG A 845 8.13 1.68 15.82
C ARG A 845 9.11 2.79 15.53
N ASP A 846 9.63 3.42 16.56
CA ASP A 846 10.67 4.41 16.45
C ASP A 846 11.67 4.26 17.62
N VAL A 847 12.92 4.61 17.40
CA VAL A 847 13.93 4.72 18.46
C VAL A 847 14.09 6.19 18.76
N ARG A 848 13.67 6.60 19.95
CA ARG A 848 13.76 7.99 20.38
C ARG A 848 14.96 8.14 21.32
N PHE A 849 15.93 8.86 20.87
CA PHE A 849 17.17 9.10 21.62
C PHE A 849 17.09 10.31 22.57
N ASP A 850 16.07 11.13 22.46
CA ASP A 850 15.79 12.29 23.31
C ASP A 850 15.22 11.93 24.70
N GLU A 851 14.87 10.68 24.90
CA GLU A 851 14.25 10.13 26.09
C GLU A 851 14.94 8.84 26.58
N GLU A 852 16.25 8.86 26.80
CA GLU A 852 16.99 7.73 27.42
C GLU A 852 16.86 6.38 26.67
N GLY A 853 16.95 6.37 25.33
CA GLY A 853 17.03 5.13 24.55
C GLY A 853 15.75 4.32 24.48
N LEU A 854 14.59 4.95 24.58
CA LEU A 854 13.32 4.27 24.69
C LEU A 854 12.69 3.90 23.37
N LEU A 855 12.19 2.67 23.29
CA LEU A 855 11.47 2.17 22.16
C LEU A 855 10.02 2.70 22.17
N TYR A 856 9.72 3.58 21.25
CA TYR A 856 8.37 4.07 20.97
C TYR A 856 7.62 3.04 20.10
N ARG A 857 6.35 2.81 20.41
CA ARG A 857 5.50 1.88 19.65
C ARG A 857 4.09 2.43 19.46
N GLU A 858 3.59 2.32 18.25
CA GLU A 858 2.18 2.47 17.91
C GLU A 858 1.57 1.09 17.66
N ILE A 859 0.43 0.81 18.27
CA ILE A 859 -0.26 -0.47 18.18
C ILE A 859 -1.66 -0.25 17.64
N ALA A 860 -1.89 -0.72 16.42
CA ALA A 860 -3.24 -0.81 15.87
C ALA A 860 -4.08 -1.83 16.67
N LYS A 861 -5.27 -1.43 17.06
CA LYS A 861 -6.21 -2.29 17.78
C LYS A 861 -7.01 -3.15 16.80
N PRO A 862 -7.58 -4.29 17.23
CA PRO A 862 -8.41 -5.11 16.36
C PRO A 862 -9.58 -4.30 15.79
N ALA A 863 -9.83 -4.46 14.50
CA ALA A 863 -11.00 -3.90 13.83
C ALA A 863 -11.67 -4.95 12.95
N GLY A 864 -12.98 -4.93 12.88
CA GLY A 864 -13.80 -5.82 12.07
C GLY A 864 -14.60 -5.05 11.04
N ARG A 865 -14.74 -5.60 9.83
CA ARG A 865 -15.50 -5.01 8.73
C ARG A 865 -16.53 -6.00 8.21
N LEU A 866 -17.75 -5.54 8.02
CA LEU A 866 -18.85 -6.32 7.43
C LEU A 866 -19.25 -5.70 6.11
N ASP A 867 -19.26 -6.51 5.05
CA ASP A 867 -19.64 -6.12 3.69
C ASP A 867 -20.75 -7.03 3.18
N LEU A 868 -21.68 -6.49 2.40
CA LEU A 868 -22.80 -7.20 1.79
C LEU A 868 -22.79 -6.98 0.28
N SER A 869 -23.05 -8.02 -0.49
CA SER A 869 -23.28 -7.96 -1.94
C SER A 869 -24.51 -8.81 -2.29
N THR A 870 -25.41 -8.28 -3.08
CA THR A 870 -26.60 -8.99 -3.55
C THR A 870 -26.83 -8.75 -5.04
N ASN A 871 -27.30 -9.77 -5.76
CA ASN A 871 -27.59 -9.70 -7.17
C ASN A 871 -28.98 -10.29 -7.44
N LEU A 872 -29.71 -9.66 -8.34
CA LEU A 872 -30.97 -10.13 -8.86
C LEU A 872 -30.88 -10.22 -10.39
N ARG A 873 -30.79 -11.41 -10.93
CA ARG A 873 -30.85 -11.67 -12.37
C ARG A 873 -32.30 -11.45 -12.85
N VAL A 874 -32.51 -10.37 -13.58
CA VAL A 874 -33.84 -9.99 -14.11
C VAL A 874 -34.21 -10.85 -15.33
N ASN A 875 -33.20 -11.14 -16.17
CA ASN A 875 -33.27 -12.06 -17.32
C ASN A 875 -31.82 -12.52 -17.66
N ASP A 876 -31.64 -13.26 -18.75
CA ASP A 876 -30.35 -13.79 -19.16
C ASP A 876 -29.36 -12.69 -19.60
N HIS A 877 -29.82 -11.48 -19.85
CA HIS A 877 -29.02 -10.34 -20.31
C HIS A 877 -28.85 -9.23 -19.27
N ALA A 878 -29.54 -9.29 -18.13
CA ALA A 878 -29.58 -8.18 -17.17
C ALA A 878 -29.62 -8.65 -15.72
N THR A 879 -28.72 -8.11 -14.90
CA THR A 879 -28.64 -8.34 -13.45
C THR A 879 -28.58 -6.99 -12.72
N VAL A 880 -29.50 -6.76 -11.80
CA VAL A 880 -29.45 -5.64 -10.85
C VAL A 880 -28.64 -6.08 -9.64
N PHE A 881 -27.75 -5.22 -9.14
CA PHE A 881 -26.97 -5.53 -7.95
C PHE A 881 -27.01 -4.38 -6.93
N PHE A 882 -26.81 -4.76 -5.67
CA PHE A 882 -26.64 -3.83 -4.56
C PHE A 882 -25.47 -4.32 -3.71
N ASP A 883 -24.48 -3.43 -3.51
CA ASP A 883 -23.31 -3.68 -2.65
C ASP A 883 -23.29 -2.65 -1.52
N ALA A 884 -22.92 -3.10 -0.32
CA ALA A 884 -22.70 -2.24 0.84
C ALA A 884 -21.41 -2.63 1.53
N THR A 885 -20.54 -1.67 1.81
CA THR A 885 -19.25 -1.93 2.46
C THR A 885 -19.14 -1.23 3.80
N ASN A 886 -18.35 -1.81 4.72
CA ASN A 886 -18.08 -1.28 6.05
C ASN A 886 -19.35 -1.03 6.87
N LEU A 887 -20.32 -1.96 6.82
CA LEU A 887 -21.61 -1.83 7.52
C LEU A 887 -21.47 -1.65 9.05
N THR A 888 -20.39 -2.17 9.65
CA THR A 888 -20.10 -1.99 11.09
C THR A 888 -19.75 -0.54 11.43
N GLY A 889 -19.11 0.20 10.53
CA GLY A 889 -18.63 1.56 10.77
C GLY A 889 -17.68 1.65 11.97
N GLU A 890 -16.98 0.54 12.30
CA GLU A 890 -16.03 0.49 13.42
C GLU A 890 -14.82 1.39 13.11
N PRO A 891 -14.43 2.30 14.03
CA PRO A 891 -13.28 3.16 13.80
C PRO A 891 -11.97 2.38 13.89
N PHE A 892 -11.05 2.70 13.00
CA PHE A 892 -9.67 2.23 13.10
C PHE A 892 -8.96 2.97 14.23
N LYS A 893 -8.47 2.24 15.23
CA LYS A 893 -7.89 2.78 16.45
C LYS A 893 -6.43 2.41 16.59
N VAL A 894 -5.57 3.38 16.81
CA VAL A 894 -4.16 3.20 17.14
C VAL A 894 -3.88 3.76 18.53
N ASN A 895 -3.18 2.98 19.35
CA ASN A 895 -2.64 3.45 20.62
C ASN A 895 -1.13 3.58 20.50
N PHE A 896 -0.55 4.58 21.11
CA PHE A 896 0.88 4.64 21.29
C PHE A 896 1.30 4.40 22.73
N SER A 897 2.51 3.94 22.92
CA SER A 897 3.08 3.75 24.24
C SER A 897 4.52 4.25 24.28
N SER A 898 4.82 5.03 25.32
CA SER A 898 6.15 5.53 25.61
C SER A 898 6.52 5.18 27.04
N ALA A 899 7.72 4.67 27.28
CA ALA A 899 8.28 4.46 28.61
C ALA A 899 9.51 5.35 28.76
N ARG A 900 9.66 6.06 29.87
CA ARG A 900 10.81 6.91 30.16
C ARG A 900 11.51 6.37 31.39
N GLY A 901 12.83 6.28 31.37
CA GLY A 901 13.72 5.68 32.37
C GLY A 901 13.10 5.39 33.73
N GLY A 902 12.67 4.14 33.95
CA GLY A 902 12.09 3.68 35.21
C GLY A 902 10.65 4.17 35.53
N ALA A 903 10.07 5.08 34.76
CA ALA A 903 8.70 5.55 34.97
C ALA A 903 7.65 4.56 34.41
N PRO A 904 6.43 4.50 34.96
CA PRO A 904 5.34 3.71 34.39
C PRO A 904 5.12 4.04 32.93
N ARG A 905 4.82 3.03 32.14
CA ARG A 905 4.56 3.18 30.70
C ARG A 905 3.32 4.05 30.47
N ALA A 906 3.49 5.17 29.78
CA ALA A 906 2.37 5.99 29.34
C ALA A 906 1.76 5.38 28.09
N GLU A 907 0.46 5.08 28.11
CA GLU A 907 -0.28 4.60 26.95
C GLU A 907 -1.48 5.52 26.70
N TYR A 908 -1.57 6.07 25.48
CA TYR A 908 -2.66 6.94 25.05
C TYR A 908 -3.15 6.52 23.68
N ILE A 909 -4.35 6.95 23.31
CA ILE A 909 -4.84 6.83 21.94
C ILE A 909 -3.98 7.77 21.07
N ARG A 910 -3.39 7.22 20.00
CA ARG A 910 -2.69 8.01 18.99
C ARG A 910 -3.71 8.70 18.09
N PHE A 911 -4.62 7.90 17.51
CA PHE A 911 -5.75 8.41 16.73
C PHE A 911 -6.90 7.40 16.65
N LEU A 912 -8.06 7.96 16.30
CA LEU A 912 -9.25 7.22 15.89
C LEU A 912 -9.60 7.69 14.48
N ARG A 913 -9.58 6.80 13.49
CA ARG A 913 -10.00 7.13 12.13
C ARG A 913 -11.33 6.47 11.81
N PHE A 914 -12.25 7.29 11.31
CA PHE A 914 -13.57 6.84 10.87
C PHE A 914 -13.56 6.73 9.34
N ASP A 915 -13.45 5.50 8.83
CA ASP A 915 -13.44 5.19 7.40
C ASP A 915 -14.84 5.25 6.79
N GLU A 916 -14.93 5.50 5.48
CA GLU A 916 -16.19 5.56 4.75
C GLU A 916 -17.00 4.25 4.80
N GLN A 917 -18.32 4.42 4.84
CA GLN A 917 -19.31 3.40 4.53
C GLN A 917 -19.86 3.68 3.13
N THR A 918 -19.93 2.67 2.28
CA THR A 918 -20.38 2.87 0.89
C THR A 918 -21.57 1.99 0.54
N PHE A 919 -22.43 2.50 -0.34
CA PHE A 919 -23.57 1.78 -0.92
C PHE A 919 -23.55 1.95 -2.43
N SER A 920 -23.60 0.85 -3.18
CA SER A 920 -23.67 0.85 -4.63
C SER A 920 -24.96 0.21 -5.11
N LEU A 921 -25.57 0.80 -6.13
CA LEU A 921 -26.71 0.22 -6.85
C LEU A 921 -26.43 0.33 -8.35
N GLY A 922 -26.60 -0.77 -9.07
CA GLY A 922 -26.27 -0.79 -10.48
C GLY A 922 -26.89 -1.90 -11.28
N LEU A 923 -26.59 -1.86 -12.56
CA LEU A 923 -27.03 -2.81 -13.59
C LEU A 923 -25.81 -3.41 -14.27
N ARG A 924 -25.79 -4.73 -14.42
CA ARG A 924 -24.91 -5.46 -15.34
C ARG A 924 -25.72 -5.94 -16.52
N PHE A 925 -25.12 -5.91 -17.68
CA PHE A 925 -25.73 -6.43 -18.91
C PHE A 925 -24.73 -7.27 -19.70
N ARG A 926 -25.26 -8.23 -20.46
CA ARG A 926 -24.52 -9.14 -21.33
C ARG A 926 -25.34 -9.51 -22.55
N LEU A 927 -24.73 -9.39 -23.75
CA LEU A 927 -25.36 -9.71 -25.04
C LEU A 927 -24.49 -10.62 -25.89
#